data_074baf1ec4acd8cdfaaa340fbf666fb9
#
_entry.id   074baf1ec4acd8cdfaaa340fbf666fb9
#
_cell.length_a   1.000
_cell.length_b   1.000
_cell.length_c   1.000
_cell.angle_alpha   90.00
_cell.angle_beta   90.00
_cell.angle_gamma   90.00
#
_symmetry.space_group_name_H-M   'P 1'
#
loop_
_entity.id
_entity.type
_entity.pdbx_description
1 polymer ?
#
loop_
_entity_poly.entity_id
_entity_poly.type
_entity_poly.pdbx_seq_one_letter_code
_entity_poly.pdbx_strand_id
1 'polypeptide(L)'
;MSFDPQQFADKYNLAVEQSLKEKPQGGLNGFEQEWNLLDEELRPLLTVGAGPSQQSFVDYLRAECIPGWQAQFSQLEVFHWMVEWATRPYYTPRGAIYEARLMEASLINALHRAGQNFGERLHYWHGNLLFHTDIGHDSIPGNWGIAKRRYLEKCVDLYGDALATAGIHTNLSLPDPLFTWDFMHLSANERGDQHLDEFKSEFYITATRLLRAFTSLFIATAASTPLQSQVRDGHAVVVLTEHDSIRNLTFPNPAEIDLPDLYRSYNDYLQISYDLVRRGVRFGNNNWTPVRARSFAEPVERLISTTSDELTALYTRGLFAIGQATPPEEMALQIEKQNLMARINLPMGRVEVRVDDGGHSLDIDIANLTLKHLLLLRIYSDPQFARGFRYDREDIARARTNENLAAKFSMRAEIENPLTAKPIGMRDFLKWTLNEVKPLAEALNMWQDLAPLIGISQGAHNTSEKMRARMQEGLGNKNEVPFEFLKELHFEREAQVKGDVERIASEHGSLGEESSKLSEFLQRGRDAARQIQDSPIQFRPRAQAIIEVSYPDKTSEILDLAQQLIRIPSVTACPTERYDEVHRAGSLIDDYLKNAGLEVKYFDGKYPGVYATFENASKENPILLTGHFDVVEPEPDDSQFIPRIDGDYLWGRGAADMKTVVSTYLVWMKDMAKTGVSHTNIALMLVGNEENGEAEAWGTPHLLKELNLKPSLFIAGERTGERGSELFGEICVENRGVMRFDVIARGAKGHSGVAGTGDLSEKLISARSSLNEIFAKHLTLKSSDGWQSQAKFPFINVGVPGVYNTTAAEGVLGIEIRSIPQDDMFKLKDEVEKYCEVNGLEARFSVMENGVACDANNPALKALIAAVKQASGGKEAKIGKKLAGTSGRFAPGGQAVVWGQSGLGPHAKDERHYIPSIEPYYKSLNELAKLWK
;
A
#
# COMPACT_ATOMS: atom_id res chain seq x y z
N MET A 1 -49.07 -7.48 -10.13
CA MET A 1 -49.59 -8.61 -9.32
C MET A 1 -49.28 -8.32 -7.88
N SER A 2 -50.18 -8.67 -6.93
CA SER A 2 -49.87 -8.56 -5.52
C SER A 2 -48.80 -9.58 -5.17
N PHE A 3 -47.84 -9.21 -4.36
CA PHE A 3 -46.79 -10.11 -3.83
C PHE A 3 -47.44 -11.29 -3.09
N ASP A 4 -47.15 -12.50 -3.51
CA ASP A 4 -47.58 -13.75 -2.87
C ASP A 4 -46.34 -14.41 -2.21
N PRO A 5 -46.21 -14.36 -0.89
CA PRO A 5 -45.06 -14.91 -0.18
C PRO A 5 -44.86 -16.41 -0.37
N GLN A 6 -45.94 -17.19 -0.41
CA GLN A 6 -45.88 -18.67 -0.55
C GLN A 6 -45.38 -19.04 -1.97
N GLN A 7 -45.96 -18.43 -2.98
CA GLN A 7 -45.54 -18.68 -4.36
C GLN A 7 -44.06 -18.33 -4.58
N PHE A 8 -43.60 -17.22 -4.00
CA PHE A 8 -42.20 -16.84 -4.07
C PHE A 8 -41.30 -17.79 -3.30
N ALA A 9 -41.67 -18.21 -2.10
CA ALA A 9 -40.91 -19.17 -1.29
C ALA A 9 -40.76 -20.53 -2.00
N ASP A 10 -41.83 -21.02 -2.64
CA ASP A 10 -41.78 -22.28 -3.42
C ASP A 10 -40.79 -22.17 -4.57
N LYS A 11 -40.82 -21.07 -5.32
CA LYS A 11 -39.89 -20.78 -6.41
C LYS A 11 -38.43 -20.64 -5.89
N TYR A 12 -38.23 -19.93 -4.80
CA TYR A 12 -36.91 -19.77 -4.19
C TYR A 12 -36.32 -21.12 -3.71
N ASN A 13 -37.13 -21.94 -3.03
CA ASN A 13 -36.70 -23.26 -2.57
C ASN A 13 -36.30 -24.17 -3.75
N LEU A 14 -37.04 -24.14 -4.84
CA LEU A 14 -36.68 -24.86 -6.05
C LEU A 14 -35.36 -24.38 -6.66
N ALA A 15 -35.09 -23.07 -6.66
CA ALA A 15 -33.85 -22.50 -7.12
C ALA A 15 -32.67 -22.89 -6.22
N VAL A 16 -32.88 -22.95 -4.90
CA VAL A 16 -31.89 -23.43 -3.92
C VAL A 16 -31.59 -24.92 -4.17
N GLU A 17 -32.60 -25.75 -4.32
CA GLU A 17 -32.43 -27.18 -4.63
C GLU A 17 -31.61 -27.41 -5.91
N GLN A 18 -31.90 -26.64 -6.95
CA GLN A 18 -31.16 -26.74 -8.21
C GLN A 18 -29.70 -26.30 -7.99
N SER A 19 -29.48 -25.16 -7.34
CA SER A 19 -28.13 -24.66 -7.02
C SER A 19 -27.33 -25.65 -6.17
N LEU A 20 -27.95 -26.27 -5.19
CA LEU A 20 -27.32 -27.27 -4.32
C LEU A 20 -26.87 -28.50 -5.12
N LYS A 21 -27.65 -28.97 -6.07
CA LYS A 21 -27.28 -30.06 -6.95
C LYS A 21 -26.14 -29.73 -7.92
N GLU A 22 -26.13 -28.49 -8.42
CA GLU A 22 -25.11 -28.02 -9.37
C GLU A 22 -23.80 -27.65 -8.66
N LYS A 23 -23.88 -27.05 -7.47
CA LYS A 23 -22.76 -26.55 -6.67
C LYS A 23 -22.88 -26.94 -5.20
N PRO A 24 -22.68 -28.20 -4.83
CA PRO A 24 -22.86 -28.67 -3.44
C PRO A 24 -22.04 -27.93 -2.41
N GLN A 25 -20.86 -27.42 -2.82
CA GLN A 25 -19.97 -26.61 -1.98
C GLN A 25 -20.24 -25.09 -2.06
N GLY A 26 -21.22 -24.67 -2.85
CA GLY A 26 -21.67 -23.30 -2.96
C GLY A 26 -22.50 -22.85 -1.76
N GLY A 27 -23.12 -21.67 -1.88
CA GLY A 27 -24.04 -21.12 -0.89
C GLY A 27 -24.38 -19.69 -1.17
N LEU A 28 -25.27 -19.14 -0.35
CA LEU A 28 -25.85 -17.81 -0.49
C LEU A 28 -25.48 -16.89 0.68
N ASN A 29 -24.99 -17.46 1.77
CA ASN A 29 -24.64 -16.76 2.98
C ASN A 29 -23.21 -17.09 3.38
N GLY A 30 -22.40 -16.06 3.62
CA GLY A 30 -21.06 -16.16 4.18
C GLY A 30 -20.95 -15.28 5.41
N PHE A 31 -20.00 -15.60 6.27
CA PHE A 31 -19.76 -14.87 7.50
C PHE A 31 -18.25 -14.75 7.70
N GLU A 32 -17.77 -13.52 7.82
CA GLU A 32 -16.38 -13.19 8.10
C GLU A 32 -16.33 -12.59 9.50
N GLN A 33 -15.38 -13.03 10.30
CA GLN A 33 -15.22 -12.55 11.66
C GLN A 33 -13.77 -12.22 11.94
N GLU A 34 -13.56 -11.01 12.45
CA GLU A 34 -12.26 -10.50 12.87
C GLU A 34 -12.09 -10.62 14.38
N TRP A 35 -10.85 -10.78 14.82
CA TRP A 35 -10.49 -10.75 16.24
C TRP A 35 -9.13 -10.11 16.47
N ASN A 36 -9.02 -9.37 17.58
CA ASN A 36 -7.75 -8.91 18.12
C ASN A 36 -7.15 -9.99 19.03
N LEU A 37 -5.92 -10.43 18.77
CA LEU A 37 -5.20 -11.42 19.58
C LEU A 37 -4.42 -10.72 20.68
N LEU A 38 -4.56 -11.22 21.92
CA LEU A 38 -4.10 -10.53 23.13
C LEU A 38 -3.24 -11.45 24.00
N ASP A 39 -2.27 -10.86 24.72
CA ASP A 39 -1.48 -11.53 25.75
C ASP A 39 -2.27 -11.66 27.07
N GLU A 40 -1.63 -12.17 28.12
CA GLU A 40 -2.23 -12.36 29.45
C GLU A 40 -2.65 -11.04 30.11
N GLU A 41 -2.05 -9.92 29.71
CA GLU A 41 -2.37 -8.58 30.19
C GLU A 41 -3.36 -7.85 29.26
N LEU A 42 -3.97 -8.58 28.32
CA LEU A 42 -4.92 -8.09 27.32
C LEU A 42 -4.33 -7.01 26.39
N ARG A 43 -3.02 -7.05 26.15
CA ARG A 43 -2.31 -6.20 25.19
C ARG A 43 -2.18 -6.92 23.85
N PRO A 44 -2.05 -6.20 22.73
CA PRO A 44 -1.95 -6.82 21.41
C PRO A 44 -0.67 -7.66 21.24
N LEU A 45 -0.82 -8.82 20.62
CA LEU A 45 0.27 -9.72 20.27
C LEU A 45 0.90 -9.27 18.95
N LEU A 46 2.14 -8.77 18.97
CA LEU A 46 2.75 -8.13 17.80
C LEU A 46 3.44 -9.16 16.87
N THR A 47 4.64 -9.60 17.24
CA THR A 47 5.46 -10.46 16.39
C THR A 47 6.10 -11.59 17.18
N VAL A 48 6.52 -12.64 16.47
CA VAL A 48 7.24 -13.81 17.03
C VAL A 48 8.55 -13.99 16.28
N GLY A 49 9.61 -14.31 17.01
CA GLY A 49 10.96 -14.48 16.45
C GLY A 49 11.71 -13.15 16.37
N ALA A 50 12.91 -13.18 15.79
CA ALA A 50 13.82 -12.05 15.65
C ALA A 50 14.54 -12.07 14.31
N GLY A 51 14.88 -10.90 13.78
CA GLY A 51 15.60 -10.75 12.52
C GLY A 51 14.84 -11.36 11.34
N PRO A 52 15.51 -12.11 10.45
CA PRO A 52 14.86 -12.66 9.24
C PRO A 52 13.75 -13.68 9.48
N SER A 53 13.66 -14.23 10.70
CA SER A 53 12.59 -15.17 11.10
C SER A 53 11.43 -14.50 11.82
N GLN A 54 11.47 -13.17 11.95
CA GLN A 54 10.38 -12.43 12.59
C GLN A 54 9.14 -12.45 11.69
N GLN A 55 8.01 -12.82 12.29
CA GLN A 55 6.71 -12.85 11.59
C GLN A 55 5.62 -12.26 12.49
N SER A 56 4.50 -11.87 11.90
CA SER A 56 3.35 -11.44 12.69
C SER A 56 2.86 -12.58 13.58
N PHE A 57 2.24 -12.25 14.70
CA PHE A 57 1.70 -13.29 15.58
C PHE A 57 0.64 -14.13 14.87
N VAL A 58 -0.17 -13.52 14.03
CA VAL A 58 -1.18 -14.23 13.22
C VAL A 58 -0.53 -15.24 12.27
N ASP A 59 0.57 -14.87 11.59
CA ASP A 59 1.26 -15.80 10.68
C ASP A 59 1.89 -16.98 11.46
N TYR A 60 2.47 -16.70 12.64
CA TYR A 60 2.93 -17.75 13.55
C TYR A 60 1.78 -18.69 13.95
N LEU A 61 0.66 -18.13 14.39
CA LEU A 61 -0.50 -18.92 14.82
C LEU A 61 -1.01 -19.82 13.68
N ARG A 62 -1.08 -19.28 12.46
CA ARG A 62 -1.50 -20.03 11.26
C ARG A 62 -0.53 -21.14 10.88
N ALA A 63 0.77 -20.90 10.98
CA ALA A 63 1.78 -21.87 10.61
C ALA A 63 1.94 -23.00 11.63
N GLU A 64 1.92 -22.67 12.93
CA GLU A 64 2.35 -23.60 13.99
C GLU A 64 1.17 -24.16 14.82
N CYS A 65 0.07 -23.42 14.93
CA CYS A 65 -0.99 -23.76 15.87
C CYS A 65 -2.31 -24.11 15.21
N ILE A 66 -2.60 -23.62 14.01
CA ILE A 66 -3.81 -23.94 13.25
C ILE A 66 -3.53 -25.13 12.32
N PRO A 67 -4.39 -26.15 12.28
CA PRO A 67 -4.23 -27.26 11.32
C PRO A 67 -4.20 -26.76 9.88
N GLY A 68 -3.27 -27.27 9.06
CA GLY A 68 -2.97 -26.75 7.72
C GLY A 68 -4.16 -26.52 6.79
N TRP A 69 -5.17 -27.41 6.82
CA TRP A 69 -6.38 -27.23 6.02
C TRP A 69 -7.31 -26.13 6.55
N GLN A 70 -7.27 -25.80 7.86
CA GLN A 70 -8.05 -24.70 8.44
C GLN A 70 -7.36 -23.36 8.23
N ALA A 71 -6.04 -23.34 8.12
CA ALA A 71 -5.28 -22.10 7.91
C ALA A 71 -5.68 -21.35 6.62
N GLN A 72 -6.24 -22.06 5.62
CA GLN A 72 -6.75 -21.45 4.40
C GLN A 72 -7.99 -20.55 4.61
N PHE A 73 -8.71 -20.71 5.72
CA PHE A 73 -9.89 -19.92 6.06
C PHE A 73 -9.57 -18.75 6.99
N SER A 74 -8.33 -18.67 7.45
CA SER A 74 -7.81 -17.58 8.28
C SER A 74 -6.84 -16.72 7.50
N GLN A 75 -6.90 -15.43 7.70
CA GLN A 75 -5.96 -14.49 7.10
C GLN A 75 -5.52 -13.43 8.11
N LEU A 76 -4.36 -12.84 7.82
CA LEU A 76 -3.87 -11.68 8.51
C LEU A 76 -4.68 -10.46 8.03
N GLU A 77 -5.15 -9.66 8.97
CA GLU A 77 -5.79 -8.39 8.69
C GLU A 77 -4.82 -7.20 8.85
N VAL A 78 -5.32 -5.99 9.15
CA VAL A 78 -4.55 -4.74 9.13
C VAL A 78 -3.27 -4.81 9.97
N PHE A 79 -3.32 -5.40 11.16
CA PHE A 79 -2.25 -5.36 12.15
C PHE A 79 -1.71 -6.76 12.49
N HIS A 80 -0.50 -6.82 13.05
CA HIS A 80 0.18 -8.06 13.45
C HIS A 80 -0.67 -9.02 14.30
N TRP A 81 -1.63 -8.49 15.05
CA TRP A 81 -2.49 -9.21 15.99
C TRP A 81 -3.92 -9.38 15.52
N MET A 82 -4.29 -8.86 14.34
CA MET A 82 -5.65 -8.98 13.81
C MET A 82 -5.75 -10.18 12.87
N VAL A 83 -6.61 -11.11 13.24
CA VAL A 83 -6.92 -12.29 12.43
C VAL A 83 -8.37 -12.23 11.96
N GLU A 84 -8.59 -12.55 10.69
CA GLU A 84 -9.91 -12.75 10.12
C GLU A 84 -10.11 -14.22 9.73
N TRP A 85 -11.32 -14.72 9.98
CA TRP A 85 -11.75 -16.01 9.49
C TRP A 85 -13.01 -15.86 8.65
N ALA A 86 -13.01 -16.43 7.45
CA ALA A 86 -14.13 -16.43 6.53
C ALA A 86 -14.70 -17.83 6.39
N THR A 87 -16.01 -17.99 6.61
CA THR A 87 -16.68 -19.27 6.43
C THR A 87 -16.78 -19.62 4.95
N ARG A 88 -16.95 -20.91 4.68
CA ARG A 88 -17.48 -21.34 3.39
C ARG A 88 -18.90 -20.78 3.20
N PRO A 89 -19.34 -20.59 1.95
CA PRO A 89 -20.70 -20.12 1.69
C PRO A 89 -21.71 -21.24 2.00
N TYR A 90 -22.80 -20.90 2.69
CA TYR A 90 -23.90 -21.80 3.03
C TYR A 90 -25.21 -21.34 2.40
N TYR A 91 -26.07 -22.27 1.99
CA TYR A 91 -27.43 -21.95 1.50
C TYR A 91 -28.34 -21.44 2.61
N THR A 92 -28.06 -21.80 3.86
CA THR A 92 -28.80 -21.36 5.02
C THR A 92 -27.98 -20.38 5.88
N PRO A 93 -28.58 -19.31 6.45
CA PRO A 93 -27.91 -18.44 7.42
C PRO A 93 -27.33 -19.22 8.61
N ARG A 94 -28.10 -20.18 9.13
CA ARG A 94 -27.73 -21.02 10.27
C ARG A 94 -26.46 -21.82 10.01
N GLY A 95 -26.28 -22.37 8.80
CA GLY A 95 -25.07 -23.12 8.44
C GLY A 95 -23.81 -22.26 8.47
N ALA A 96 -23.87 -21.04 7.93
CA ALA A 96 -22.74 -20.11 7.98
C ALA A 96 -22.36 -19.74 9.42
N ILE A 97 -23.33 -19.44 10.28
CA ILE A 97 -23.07 -19.09 11.68
C ILE A 97 -22.55 -20.28 12.49
N TYR A 98 -23.02 -21.48 12.21
CA TYR A 98 -22.49 -22.69 12.86
C TYR A 98 -21.02 -22.88 12.53
N GLU A 99 -20.62 -22.77 11.25
CA GLU A 99 -19.22 -22.88 10.88
C GLU A 99 -18.37 -21.77 11.51
N ALA A 100 -18.86 -20.51 11.51
CA ALA A 100 -18.17 -19.40 12.16
C ALA A 100 -17.89 -19.69 13.66
N ARG A 101 -18.87 -20.23 14.37
CA ARG A 101 -18.71 -20.57 15.79
C ARG A 101 -17.72 -21.72 16.01
N LEU A 102 -17.70 -22.72 15.13
CA LEU A 102 -16.71 -23.80 15.16
C LEU A 102 -15.29 -23.30 14.82
N MET A 103 -15.17 -22.30 13.95
CA MET A 103 -13.91 -21.60 13.67
C MET A 103 -13.42 -20.82 14.89
N GLU A 104 -14.31 -20.13 15.61
CA GLU A 104 -13.97 -19.46 16.86
C GLU A 104 -13.45 -20.44 17.92
N ALA A 105 -14.07 -21.61 18.07
CA ALA A 105 -13.57 -22.68 18.93
C ALA A 105 -12.16 -23.16 18.50
N SER A 106 -11.93 -23.26 17.20
CA SER A 106 -10.62 -23.61 16.66
C SER A 106 -9.55 -22.55 16.93
N LEU A 107 -9.91 -21.26 16.90
CA LEU A 107 -9.04 -20.15 17.27
C LEU A 107 -8.66 -20.22 18.76
N ILE A 108 -9.63 -20.44 19.65
CA ILE A 108 -9.38 -20.62 21.09
C ILE A 108 -8.36 -21.75 21.32
N ASN A 109 -8.53 -22.87 20.65
CA ASN A 109 -7.60 -24.00 20.76
C ASN A 109 -6.19 -23.65 20.23
N ALA A 110 -6.09 -22.91 19.12
CA ALA A 110 -4.81 -22.46 18.58
C ALA A 110 -4.10 -21.51 19.57
N LEU A 111 -4.83 -20.59 20.20
CA LEU A 111 -4.31 -19.70 21.24
C LEU A 111 -3.83 -20.48 22.48
N HIS A 112 -4.56 -21.52 22.92
CA HIS A 112 -4.11 -22.38 24.00
C HIS A 112 -2.80 -23.10 23.67
N ARG A 113 -2.64 -23.60 22.42
CA ARG A 113 -1.37 -24.23 22.00
C ARG A 113 -0.23 -23.20 21.95
N ALA A 114 -0.48 -22.04 21.39
CA ALA A 114 0.51 -20.95 21.37
C ALA A 114 0.90 -20.53 22.79
N GLY A 115 -0.08 -20.38 23.69
CA GLY A 115 0.13 -20.07 25.10
C GLY A 115 1.01 -21.11 25.81
N GLN A 116 0.83 -22.40 25.52
CA GLN A 116 1.71 -23.46 26.04
C GLN A 116 3.17 -23.29 25.56
N ASN A 117 3.38 -22.86 24.32
CA ASN A 117 4.71 -22.59 23.79
C ASN A 117 5.38 -21.38 24.45
N PHE A 118 4.61 -20.36 24.81
CA PHE A 118 5.11 -19.12 25.41
C PHE A 118 5.07 -19.10 26.94
N GLY A 119 4.37 -20.06 27.56
CA GLY A 119 4.23 -20.14 29.01
C GLY A 119 3.31 -19.07 29.60
N GLU A 120 2.36 -18.57 28.80
CA GLU A 120 1.36 -17.59 29.20
C GLU A 120 -0.01 -17.93 28.65
N ARG A 121 -1.07 -17.36 29.21
CA ARG A 121 -2.44 -17.50 28.68
C ARG A 121 -2.70 -16.41 27.65
N LEU A 122 -3.06 -16.82 26.41
CA LEU A 122 -3.41 -15.91 25.35
C LEU A 122 -4.92 -15.78 25.22
N HIS A 123 -5.38 -14.61 24.82
CA HIS A 123 -6.76 -14.24 24.68
C HIS A 123 -7.06 -13.70 23.27
N TYR A 124 -8.33 -13.47 22.98
CA TYR A 124 -8.79 -12.75 21.80
C TYR A 124 -9.95 -11.81 22.16
N TRP A 125 -10.15 -10.78 21.37
CA TRP A 125 -11.21 -9.82 21.58
C TRP A 125 -11.92 -9.48 20.29
N HIS A 126 -13.24 -9.39 20.34
CA HIS A 126 -14.12 -9.19 19.20
C HIS A 126 -14.56 -7.73 18.95
N GLY A 127 -13.96 -6.78 19.62
CA GLY A 127 -14.28 -5.35 19.55
C GLY A 127 -13.03 -4.51 19.38
N ASN A 128 -13.10 -3.26 19.84
CA ASN A 128 -11.95 -2.36 19.82
C ASN A 128 -10.82 -2.91 20.68
N LEU A 129 -9.58 -2.71 20.23
CA LEU A 129 -8.40 -3.10 20.97
C LEU A 129 -8.44 -2.49 22.39
N LEU A 130 -8.11 -3.31 23.41
CA LEU A 130 -8.24 -2.91 24.81
C LEU A 130 -7.00 -2.12 25.28
N PHE A 131 -6.00 -2.76 25.84
CA PHE A 131 -4.85 -2.07 26.43
C PHE A 131 -3.76 -1.79 25.41
N HIS A 132 -3.76 -0.58 24.81
CA HIS A 132 -2.71 -0.10 23.93
C HIS A 132 -2.43 1.38 24.20
N THR A 133 -1.23 1.83 23.88
CA THR A 133 -0.82 3.24 24.00
C THR A 133 -0.55 3.89 22.65
N ASP A 134 -0.05 3.12 21.71
CA ASP A 134 0.33 3.60 20.38
C ASP A 134 0.00 2.56 19.30
N ILE A 135 -0.64 3.00 18.22
CA ILE A 135 -0.80 2.25 16.98
C ILE A 135 -0.24 3.11 15.86
N GLY A 136 0.85 2.65 15.26
CA GLY A 136 1.57 3.34 14.19
C GLY A 136 1.78 2.44 12.97
N HIS A 137 2.57 2.92 12.00
CA HIS A 137 2.92 2.17 10.80
C HIS A 137 3.71 0.88 11.11
N ASP A 138 4.43 0.82 12.22
CA ASP A 138 5.14 -0.36 12.73
C ASP A 138 4.21 -1.47 13.24
N SER A 139 2.94 -1.14 13.49
CA SER A 139 1.90 -2.12 13.82
C SER A 139 1.41 -2.89 12.59
N ILE A 140 1.73 -2.44 11.38
CA ILE A 140 1.33 -3.05 10.11
C ILE A 140 2.36 -4.09 9.70
N PRO A 141 1.97 -5.34 9.39
CA PRO A 141 2.89 -6.38 8.95
C PRO A 141 3.70 -6.01 7.71
N GLY A 142 4.99 -6.33 7.73
CA GLY A 142 5.91 -6.04 6.63
C GLY A 142 5.76 -6.97 5.42
N ASN A 143 5.00 -8.05 5.53
CA ASN A 143 4.76 -9.02 4.46
C ASN A 143 3.63 -8.66 3.50
N TRP A 144 2.92 -7.56 3.75
CA TRP A 144 1.98 -7.02 2.79
C TRP A 144 2.69 -6.56 1.51
N GLY A 145 2.07 -6.79 0.36
CA GLY A 145 2.51 -6.17 -0.88
C GLY A 145 2.54 -4.64 -0.73
N ILE A 146 3.50 -3.99 -1.38
CA ILE A 146 3.81 -2.57 -1.21
C ILE A 146 2.56 -1.68 -1.35
N ALA A 147 1.73 -1.96 -2.33
CA ALA A 147 0.53 -1.17 -2.58
C ALA A 147 -0.47 -1.28 -1.42
N LYS A 148 -0.72 -2.50 -0.91
CA LYS A 148 -1.60 -2.69 0.26
C LYS A 148 -1.00 -2.06 1.52
N ARG A 149 0.31 -2.18 1.74
CA ARG A 149 0.97 -1.56 2.88
C ARG A 149 0.81 -0.03 2.88
N ARG A 150 1.09 0.63 1.77
CA ARG A 150 0.89 2.09 1.64
C ARG A 150 -0.55 2.51 1.91
N TYR A 151 -1.48 1.72 1.43
CA TYR A 151 -2.89 1.93 1.71
C TYR A 151 -3.17 1.84 3.22
N LEU A 152 -2.68 0.80 3.90
CA LEU A 152 -2.88 0.62 5.33
C LEU A 152 -2.20 1.73 6.16
N GLU A 153 -1.01 2.18 5.78
CA GLU A 153 -0.32 3.31 6.42
C GLU A 153 -1.15 4.60 6.34
N LYS A 154 -1.69 4.91 5.16
CA LYS A 154 -2.63 6.04 5.01
C LYS A 154 -3.90 5.88 5.82
N CYS A 155 -4.34 4.66 6.02
CA CYS A 155 -5.47 4.35 6.88
C CYS A 155 -5.15 4.62 8.35
N VAL A 156 -3.97 4.22 8.81
CA VAL A 156 -3.49 4.52 10.16
C VAL A 156 -3.35 6.02 10.38
N ASP A 157 -2.81 6.76 9.40
CA ASP A 157 -2.73 8.23 9.47
C ASP A 157 -4.10 8.91 9.60
N LEU A 158 -5.13 8.34 8.97
CA LEU A 158 -6.48 8.92 8.97
C LEU A 158 -7.30 8.54 10.18
N TYR A 159 -7.19 7.32 10.65
CA TYR A 159 -8.10 6.73 11.64
C TYR A 159 -7.40 6.30 12.93
N GLY A 160 -6.07 6.15 12.92
CA GLY A 160 -5.32 5.75 14.10
C GLY A 160 -5.86 4.47 14.73
N ASP A 161 -6.09 4.52 16.02
CA ASP A 161 -6.57 3.42 16.87
C ASP A 161 -7.92 2.86 16.43
N ALA A 162 -8.73 3.66 15.72
CA ALA A 162 -10.04 3.24 15.25
C ALA A 162 -9.96 2.04 14.27
N LEU A 163 -8.81 1.85 13.62
CA LEU A 163 -8.57 0.69 12.75
C LEU A 163 -8.43 -0.63 13.50
N ALA A 164 -8.03 -0.59 14.77
CA ALA A 164 -7.87 -1.78 15.59
C ALA A 164 -9.20 -2.26 16.21
N THR A 165 -10.25 -2.22 15.40
CA THR A 165 -11.60 -2.64 15.77
C THR A 165 -11.99 -3.86 14.95
N ALA A 166 -12.09 -5.00 15.61
CA ALA A 166 -12.60 -6.24 15.03
C ALA A 166 -14.12 -6.13 14.77
N GLY A 167 -14.59 -6.76 13.73
CA GLY A 167 -15.98 -6.73 13.32
C GLY A 167 -16.45 -8.00 12.64
N ILE A 168 -17.71 -7.96 12.19
CA ILE A 168 -18.33 -9.04 11.42
C ILE A 168 -18.78 -8.50 10.07
N HIS A 169 -18.45 -9.24 9.02
CA HIS A 169 -18.95 -9.01 7.67
C HIS A 169 -19.88 -10.14 7.26
N THR A 170 -21.07 -9.79 6.78
CA THR A 170 -22.05 -10.78 6.33
C THR A 170 -22.23 -10.69 4.81
N ASN A 171 -21.99 -11.79 4.12
CA ASN A 171 -22.08 -11.92 2.68
C ASN A 171 -23.41 -12.53 2.28
N LEU A 172 -24.14 -11.87 1.38
CA LEU A 172 -25.50 -12.24 0.99
C LEU A 172 -25.61 -12.36 -0.52
N SER A 173 -26.15 -13.47 -1.01
CA SER A 173 -26.47 -13.64 -2.42
C SER A 173 -27.78 -14.40 -2.63
N LEU A 174 -28.19 -14.50 -3.89
CA LEU A 174 -29.38 -15.24 -4.33
C LEU A 174 -28.98 -16.38 -5.28
N PRO A 175 -29.78 -17.45 -5.38
CA PRO A 175 -29.45 -18.59 -6.25
C PRO A 175 -29.50 -18.20 -7.72
N ASP A 176 -28.48 -18.58 -8.48
CA ASP A 176 -28.37 -18.29 -9.92
C ASP A 176 -29.59 -18.72 -10.74
N PRO A 177 -30.24 -19.91 -10.51
CA PRO A 177 -31.45 -20.29 -11.23
C PRO A 177 -32.59 -19.30 -11.10
N LEU A 178 -32.74 -18.63 -9.95
CA LEU A 178 -33.77 -17.61 -9.73
C LEU A 178 -33.64 -16.46 -10.72
N PHE A 179 -32.44 -15.93 -10.91
CA PHE A 179 -32.15 -14.89 -11.89
C PHE A 179 -32.35 -15.38 -13.32
N THR A 180 -31.89 -16.59 -13.62
CA THR A 180 -32.02 -17.18 -14.96
C THR A 180 -33.48 -17.32 -15.36
N TRP A 181 -34.32 -17.85 -14.47
CA TRP A 181 -35.76 -18.01 -14.76
C TRP A 181 -36.44 -16.67 -14.95
N ASP A 182 -36.19 -15.67 -14.09
CA ASP A 182 -36.82 -14.36 -14.22
C ASP A 182 -36.38 -13.61 -15.46
N PHE A 183 -35.09 -13.67 -15.78
CA PHE A 183 -34.55 -13.09 -17.00
C PHE A 183 -35.15 -13.72 -18.28
N MET A 184 -35.32 -15.03 -18.29
CA MET A 184 -35.91 -15.74 -19.43
C MET A 184 -37.42 -15.46 -19.60
N HIS A 185 -38.10 -15.07 -18.54
CA HIS A 185 -39.53 -14.69 -18.58
C HIS A 185 -39.77 -13.23 -18.97
N LEU A 186 -38.74 -12.39 -19.02
CA LEU A 186 -38.85 -11.02 -19.54
C LEU A 186 -39.26 -11.08 -21.04
N SER A 187 -40.19 -10.21 -21.42
CA SER A 187 -40.49 -9.99 -22.83
C SER A 187 -39.28 -9.44 -23.57
N ALA A 188 -39.25 -9.57 -24.90
CA ALA A 188 -38.17 -9.04 -25.72
C ALA A 188 -37.97 -7.50 -25.52
N ASN A 189 -39.07 -6.79 -25.33
CA ASN A 189 -38.99 -5.33 -25.05
C ASN A 189 -38.43 -5.00 -23.69
N GLU A 190 -38.76 -5.79 -22.65
CA GLU A 190 -38.24 -5.60 -21.30
C GLU A 190 -36.76 -6.02 -21.18
N ARG A 191 -36.35 -7.05 -21.92
CA ARG A 191 -34.99 -7.53 -21.94
C ARG A 191 -34.07 -6.57 -22.71
N GLY A 192 -34.55 -6.06 -23.88
CA GLY A 192 -33.72 -5.27 -24.78
C GLY A 192 -32.45 -6.01 -25.16
N ASP A 193 -31.33 -5.29 -25.12
CA ASP A 193 -29.97 -5.81 -25.34
C ASP A 193 -29.26 -6.27 -24.05
N GLN A 194 -29.98 -6.33 -22.93
CA GLN A 194 -29.40 -6.68 -21.62
C GLN A 194 -29.03 -8.19 -21.60
N HIS A 195 -27.87 -8.49 -21.01
CA HIS A 195 -27.44 -9.85 -20.71
C HIS A 195 -27.82 -10.27 -19.29
N LEU A 196 -27.84 -11.58 -19.00
CA LEU A 196 -28.15 -12.12 -17.68
C LEU A 196 -27.25 -11.55 -16.58
N ASP A 197 -25.97 -11.40 -16.87
CA ASP A 197 -25.02 -10.84 -15.90
C ASP A 197 -25.27 -9.37 -15.58
N GLU A 198 -25.74 -8.60 -16.54
CA GLU A 198 -26.18 -7.21 -16.30
C GLU A 198 -27.47 -7.18 -15.46
N PHE A 199 -28.41 -8.06 -15.74
CA PHE A 199 -29.63 -8.19 -14.95
C PHE A 199 -29.34 -8.52 -13.50
N LYS A 200 -28.42 -9.46 -13.23
CA LYS A 200 -27.93 -9.78 -11.88
C LYS A 200 -27.25 -8.56 -11.23
N SER A 201 -26.37 -7.90 -11.95
CA SER A 201 -25.61 -6.75 -11.44
C SER A 201 -26.52 -5.57 -11.09
N GLU A 202 -27.53 -5.28 -11.92
CA GLU A 202 -28.54 -4.25 -11.61
C GLU A 202 -29.33 -4.58 -10.35
N PHE A 203 -29.64 -5.86 -10.12
CA PHE A 203 -30.27 -6.27 -8.87
C PHE A 203 -29.38 -6.00 -7.67
N TYR A 204 -28.08 -6.43 -7.70
CA TYR A 204 -27.20 -6.24 -6.54
C TYR A 204 -26.89 -4.77 -6.26
N ILE A 205 -26.79 -3.93 -7.27
CA ILE A 205 -26.71 -2.48 -7.13
C ILE A 205 -27.98 -1.92 -6.46
N THR A 206 -29.15 -2.34 -6.94
CA THR A 206 -30.43 -1.94 -6.34
C THR A 206 -30.56 -2.43 -4.89
N ALA A 207 -30.19 -3.67 -4.63
CA ALA A 207 -30.21 -4.25 -3.28
C ALA A 207 -29.28 -3.48 -2.33
N THR A 208 -28.06 -3.15 -2.76
CA THR A 208 -27.11 -2.35 -1.97
C THR A 208 -27.72 -1.00 -1.60
N ARG A 209 -28.31 -0.30 -2.59
CA ARG A 209 -29.01 0.96 -2.36
C ARG A 209 -30.13 0.83 -1.33
N LEU A 210 -31.00 -0.18 -1.50
CA LEU A 210 -32.17 -0.32 -0.64
C LEU A 210 -31.82 -0.86 0.75
N LEU A 211 -30.82 -1.74 0.88
CA LEU A 211 -30.33 -2.18 2.18
C LEU A 211 -29.73 -1.04 3.01
N ARG A 212 -29.25 0.02 2.35
CA ARG A 212 -28.77 1.23 3.04
C ARG A 212 -29.84 1.84 3.95
N ALA A 213 -31.11 1.75 3.59
CA ALA A 213 -32.21 2.23 4.42
C ALA A 213 -32.31 1.49 5.78
N PHE A 214 -31.76 0.28 5.88
CA PHE A 214 -31.79 -0.56 7.07
C PHE A 214 -30.47 -0.57 7.84
N THR A 215 -29.43 0.16 7.40
CA THR A 215 -28.09 0.11 8.03
C THR A 215 -28.13 0.51 9.49
N SER A 216 -28.85 1.57 9.86
CA SER A 216 -29.02 1.97 11.26
C SER A 216 -29.65 0.88 12.12
N LEU A 217 -30.54 0.08 11.55
CA LEU A 217 -31.13 -1.08 12.22
C LEU A 217 -30.11 -2.20 12.42
N PHE A 218 -29.28 -2.50 11.41
CA PHE A 218 -28.22 -3.50 11.53
C PHE A 218 -27.22 -3.11 12.61
N ILE A 219 -26.76 -1.84 12.63
CA ILE A 219 -25.91 -1.32 13.70
C ILE A 219 -26.57 -1.49 15.06
N ALA A 220 -27.83 -1.11 15.20
CA ALA A 220 -28.53 -1.15 16.48
C ALA A 220 -28.76 -2.57 17.02
N THR A 221 -29.10 -3.55 16.14
CA THR A 221 -29.32 -4.94 16.55
C THR A 221 -28.01 -5.67 16.86
N ALA A 222 -26.93 -5.30 16.19
CA ALA A 222 -25.60 -5.88 16.33
C ALA A 222 -24.66 -5.06 17.22
N ALA A 223 -25.13 -4.04 17.94
CA ALA A 223 -24.28 -3.26 18.83
C ALA A 223 -23.81 -4.10 20.04
N SER A 224 -22.49 -4.15 20.26
CA SER A 224 -21.87 -4.93 21.34
C SER A 224 -20.54 -4.37 21.85
N THR A 225 -20.08 -3.22 21.31
CA THR A 225 -18.76 -2.66 21.59
C THR A 225 -18.80 -1.33 22.35
N PRO A 226 -19.32 -1.27 23.60
CA PRO A 226 -19.38 -0.04 24.37
C PRO A 226 -18.06 0.34 25.06
N LEU A 227 -17.00 -0.47 24.90
CA LEU A 227 -15.70 -0.30 25.54
C LEU A 227 -14.69 0.36 24.60
N GLN A 228 -13.88 1.26 25.16
CA GLN A 228 -12.81 1.93 24.43
C GLN A 228 -11.55 2.05 25.27
N SER A 229 -10.38 1.86 24.67
CA SER A 229 -9.10 2.23 25.27
C SER A 229 -8.94 3.75 25.30
N GLN A 230 -8.38 4.27 26.39
CA GLN A 230 -7.97 5.67 26.56
C GLN A 230 -6.61 5.72 27.24
N VAL A 231 -5.80 6.70 26.89
CA VAL A 231 -4.54 6.97 27.59
C VAL A 231 -4.79 8.00 28.68
N ARG A 232 -4.50 7.63 29.95
CA ARG A 232 -4.57 8.51 31.13
C ARG A 232 -3.25 8.43 31.86
N ASP A 233 -2.61 9.58 32.08
CA ASP A 233 -1.32 9.68 32.77
C ASP A 233 -0.24 8.74 32.19
N GLY A 234 -0.24 8.54 30.86
CA GLY A 234 0.71 7.69 30.15
C GLY A 234 0.41 6.18 30.21
N HIS A 235 -0.74 5.78 30.77
CA HIS A 235 -1.17 4.38 30.86
C HIS A 235 -2.46 4.15 30.07
N ALA A 236 -2.57 2.99 29.43
CA ALA A 236 -3.81 2.58 28.79
C ALA A 236 -4.81 2.14 29.86
N VAL A 237 -6.03 2.67 29.78
CA VAL A 237 -7.18 2.26 30.59
C VAL A 237 -8.35 1.95 29.68
N VAL A 238 -9.22 1.02 30.06
CA VAL A 238 -10.44 0.71 29.34
C VAL A 238 -11.62 1.39 30.02
N VAL A 239 -12.42 2.10 29.25
CA VAL A 239 -13.58 2.82 29.76
C VAL A 239 -14.86 2.36 29.10
N LEU A 240 -15.94 2.34 29.89
CA LEU A 240 -17.30 2.23 29.39
C LEU A 240 -17.71 3.60 28.83
N THR A 241 -17.92 3.67 27.53
CA THR A 241 -18.29 4.91 26.84
C THR A 241 -19.81 5.17 26.91
N GLU A 242 -20.26 6.33 26.40
CA GLU A 242 -21.68 6.63 26.20
C GLU A 242 -22.28 5.90 24.98
N HIS A 243 -21.43 5.27 24.17
CA HIS A 243 -21.79 4.69 22.88
C HIS A 243 -21.96 3.18 22.97
N ASP A 244 -22.90 2.62 22.23
CA ASP A 244 -23.22 1.19 22.23
C ASP A 244 -22.42 0.40 21.17
N SER A 245 -22.00 1.09 20.10
CA SER A 245 -21.10 0.56 19.06
C SER A 245 -20.01 1.56 18.75
N ILE A 246 -18.85 1.45 19.39
CA ILE A 246 -17.68 2.31 19.12
C ILE A 246 -17.15 2.08 17.71
N ARG A 247 -17.18 0.85 17.22
CA ARG A 247 -16.77 0.49 15.86
C ARG A 247 -17.41 1.40 14.81
N ASN A 248 -18.73 1.58 14.88
CA ASN A 248 -19.47 2.37 13.89
C ASN A 248 -19.37 3.89 14.10
N LEU A 249 -18.87 4.37 15.23
CA LEU A 249 -18.55 5.77 15.47
C LEU A 249 -17.12 6.12 15.05
N THR A 250 -16.19 5.22 15.28
CA THR A 250 -14.77 5.43 14.97
C THR A 250 -14.47 5.33 13.46
N PHE A 251 -15.38 4.71 12.72
CA PHE A 251 -15.31 4.60 11.25
C PHE A 251 -16.47 5.32 10.56
N PRO A 252 -16.59 6.64 10.67
CA PRO A 252 -17.59 7.33 9.87
C PRO A 252 -17.21 7.17 8.40
N ASN A 253 -18.15 6.71 7.58
CA ASN A 253 -18.00 6.77 6.13
C ASN A 253 -17.66 8.20 5.72
N PRO A 254 -16.54 8.44 5.04
CA PRO A 254 -16.27 9.78 4.52
C PRO A 254 -17.40 10.22 3.60
N ALA A 255 -17.86 11.45 3.77
CA ALA A 255 -18.97 11.98 2.96
C ALA A 255 -18.64 11.97 1.45
N GLU A 256 -17.34 12.02 1.14
CA GLU A 256 -16.79 12.06 -0.21
C GLU A 256 -17.00 10.77 -1.01
N ILE A 257 -17.20 9.63 -0.34
CA ILE A 257 -17.47 8.35 -1.01
C ILE A 257 -18.94 7.95 -0.95
N ASP A 258 -19.76 8.67 -0.20
CA ASP A 258 -21.20 8.44 -0.06
C ASP A 258 -21.94 9.27 -1.12
N LEU A 259 -21.72 8.92 -2.38
CA LEU A 259 -22.19 9.69 -3.52
C LEU A 259 -23.64 9.34 -3.90
N PRO A 260 -24.51 10.32 -4.08
CA PRO A 260 -25.93 10.09 -4.34
C PRO A 260 -26.25 9.14 -5.50
N ASP A 261 -25.51 9.28 -6.59
CA ASP A 261 -25.80 8.51 -7.80
C ASP A 261 -25.02 7.18 -7.89
N LEU A 262 -24.13 6.87 -6.93
CA LEU A 262 -23.23 5.72 -7.01
C LEU A 262 -23.96 4.39 -7.23
N TYR A 263 -25.09 4.20 -6.55
CA TYR A 263 -25.88 2.96 -6.65
C TYR A 263 -27.23 3.18 -7.39
N ARG A 264 -27.30 4.12 -8.31
CA ARG A 264 -28.52 4.36 -9.11
C ARG A 264 -28.73 3.25 -10.15
N SER A 265 -27.67 2.87 -10.86
CA SER A 265 -27.63 1.81 -11.84
C SER A 265 -26.25 1.16 -11.89
N TYR A 266 -26.12 0.00 -12.55
CA TYR A 266 -24.82 -0.64 -12.75
C TYR A 266 -23.89 0.25 -13.59
N ASN A 267 -24.39 0.93 -14.60
CA ASN A 267 -23.62 1.88 -15.39
C ASN A 267 -23.12 3.06 -14.56
N ASP A 268 -23.98 3.65 -13.70
CA ASP A 268 -23.56 4.75 -12.84
C ASP A 268 -22.47 4.31 -11.85
N TYR A 269 -22.63 3.10 -11.30
CA TYR A 269 -21.62 2.50 -10.41
C TYR A 269 -20.25 2.40 -11.10
N LEU A 270 -20.21 1.85 -12.32
CA LEU A 270 -18.98 1.73 -13.09
C LEU A 270 -18.37 3.10 -13.42
N GLN A 271 -19.20 4.03 -13.93
CA GLN A 271 -18.75 5.36 -14.34
C GLN A 271 -18.22 6.17 -13.16
N ILE A 272 -18.95 6.20 -12.05
CA ILE A 272 -18.57 6.96 -10.86
C ILE A 272 -17.34 6.33 -10.20
N SER A 273 -17.28 5.01 -10.13
CA SER A 273 -16.09 4.30 -9.61
C SER A 273 -14.84 4.67 -10.40
N TYR A 274 -14.94 4.65 -11.72
CA TYR A 274 -13.85 5.05 -12.60
C TYR A 274 -13.46 6.52 -12.41
N ASP A 275 -14.44 7.40 -12.31
CA ASP A 275 -14.22 8.82 -12.09
C ASP A 275 -13.58 9.11 -10.72
N LEU A 276 -13.93 8.35 -9.69
CA LEU A 276 -13.29 8.44 -8.38
C LEU A 276 -11.80 8.06 -8.46
N VAL A 277 -11.49 7.00 -9.16
CA VAL A 277 -10.11 6.56 -9.39
C VAL A 277 -9.31 7.63 -10.12
N ARG A 278 -9.91 8.26 -11.13
CA ARG A 278 -9.27 9.30 -11.92
C ARG A 278 -9.00 10.60 -11.18
N ARG A 279 -9.98 11.08 -10.42
CA ARG A 279 -9.94 12.41 -9.80
C ARG A 279 -9.35 12.39 -8.40
N GLY A 280 -9.33 11.23 -7.75
CA GLY A 280 -9.02 11.12 -6.34
C GLY A 280 -10.16 11.60 -5.44
N VAL A 281 -10.00 11.36 -4.16
CA VAL A 281 -10.97 11.69 -3.12
C VAL A 281 -10.28 12.41 -1.97
N ARG A 282 -10.95 13.40 -1.41
CA ARG A 282 -10.49 14.10 -0.21
C ARG A 282 -11.14 13.50 1.02
N PHE A 283 -10.32 13.09 1.97
CA PHE A 283 -10.75 12.55 3.26
C PHE A 283 -10.47 13.57 4.37
N GLY A 284 -11.49 14.20 4.90
CA GLY A 284 -11.33 15.18 5.96
C GLY A 284 -10.33 16.27 5.60
N ASN A 285 -9.30 16.46 6.41
CA ASN A 285 -8.22 17.43 6.18
C ASN A 285 -7.10 16.90 5.27
N ASN A 286 -7.11 15.61 4.94
CA ASN A 286 -6.08 14.98 4.12
C ASN A 286 -6.54 14.88 2.66
N ASN A 287 -5.65 15.24 1.74
CA ASN A 287 -5.84 14.99 0.33
C ASN A 287 -5.35 13.58 0.00
N TRP A 288 -6.28 12.66 -0.10
CA TRP A 288 -5.99 11.33 -0.58
C TRP A 288 -6.31 11.26 -2.07
N THR A 289 -5.30 11.08 -2.87
CA THR A 289 -5.47 10.98 -4.31
C THR A 289 -4.85 9.69 -4.79
N PRO A 290 -5.58 8.88 -5.56
CA PRO A 290 -5.00 7.71 -6.21
C PRO A 290 -3.75 8.10 -6.97
N VAL A 291 -2.65 7.39 -6.73
CA VAL A 291 -1.34 7.73 -7.28
C VAL A 291 -1.35 7.76 -8.81
N ARG A 292 -2.26 6.99 -9.43
CA ARG A 292 -2.35 6.83 -10.88
C ARG A 292 -3.59 7.43 -11.52
N ALA A 293 -4.55 7.87 -10.74
CA ALA A 293 -5.80 8.40 -11.27
C ALA A 293 -5.67 9.72 -12.03
N ARG A 294 -4.47 10.26 -12.17
CA ARG A 294 -4.24 11.60 -12.72
C ARG A 294 -3.95 11.64 -14.20
N SER A 295 -3.63 10.51 -14.83
CA SER A 295 -3.22 10.49 -16.22
C SER A 295 -3.98 9.45 -17.03
N PHE A 296 -4.72 9.93 -18.01
CA PHE A 296 -5.35 9.06 -19.02
C PHE A 296 -4.39 8.52 -20.05
N ALA A 297 -3.18 9.09 -20.11
CA ALA A 297 -2.16 8.66 -21.06
C ALA A 297 -1.36 7.45 -20.55
N GLU A 298 -1.54 7.06 -19.28
CA GLU A 298 -0.84 5.89 -18.75
C GLU A 298 -1.45 4.59 -19.24
N PRO A 299 -0.62 3.60 -19.60
CA PRO A 299 -1.10 2.26 -19.94
C PRO A 299 -1.94 1.66 -18.81
N VAL A 300 -3.01 1.01 -19.17
CA VAL A 300 -4.00 0.46 -18.23
C VAL A 300 -3.39 -0.56 -17.28
N GLU A 301 -2.45 -1.36 -17.75
CA GLU A 301 -1.70 -2.32 -16.94
C GLU A 301 -0.98 -1.67 -15.76
N ARG A 302 -0.68 -0.38 -15.88
CA ARG A 302 -0.04 0.40 -14.82
C ARG A 302 -1.01 1.05 -13.86
N LEU A 303 -2.28 1.18 -14.22
CA LEU A 303 -3.34 1.65 -13.34
C LEU A 303 -3.78 0.59 -12.33
N ILE A 304 -3.70 -0.68 -12.71
CA ILE A 304 -4.28 -1.78 -11.97
C ILE A 304 -3.80 -1.87 -10.53
N SER A 305 -2.51 -2.01 -10.28
CA SER A 305 -1.98 -2.32 -8.95
C SER A 305 -2.22 -1.23 -7.90
N THR A 306 -2.17 0.03 -8.30
CA THR A 306 -2.40 1.16 -7.37
C THR A 306 -3.87 1.52 -7.27
N THR A 307 -4.60 1.33 -8.36
CA THR A 307 -6.04 1.57 -8.44
C THR A 307 -6.83 0.60 -7.57
N SER A 308 -6.44 -0.69 -7.58
CA SER A 308 -7.04 -1.73 -6.75
C SER A 308 -7.07 -1.35 -5.27
N ASP A 309 -5.93 -0.97 -4.71
CA ASP A 309 -5.83 -0.67 -3.30
C ASP A 309 -6.60 0.60 -2.93
N GLU A 310 -6.58 1.59 -3.82
CA GLU A 310 -7.30 2.84 -3.60
C GLU A 310 -8.81 2.69 -3.75
N LEU A 311 -9.29 1.91 -4.72
CA LEU A 311 -10.69 1.54 -4.83
C LEU A 311 -11.12 0.63 -3.68
N THR A 312 -10.31 -0.35 -3.33
CA THR A 312 -10.56 -1.21 -2.17
C THR A 312 -10.66 -0.37 -0.91
N ALA A 313 -9.81 0.66 -0.76
CA ALA A 313 -9.90 1.62 0.34
C ALA A 313 -11.22 2.36 0.40
N LEU A 314 -11.70 2.82 -0.74
CA LEU A 314 -12.97 3.52 -0.84
C LEU A 314 -14.16 2.63 -0.50
N TYR A 315 -14.13 1.37 -0.95
CA TYR A 315 -15.26 0.44 -0.77
C TYR A 315 -15.21 -0.35 0.53
N THR A 316 -14.05 -0.79 0.99
CA THR A 316 -13.94 -1.53 2.26
C THR A 316 -14.20 -0.67 3.49
N ARG A 317 -14.15 0.65 3.33
CA ARG A 317 -14.54 1.58 4.37
C ARG A 317 -15.98 2.02 4.30
N GLY A 318 -16.67 1.65 3.23
CA GLY A 318 -18.10 1.75 3.17
C GLY A 318 -18.77 0.83 4.19
N LEU A 319 -20.03 1.13 4.49
CA LEU A 319 -20.88 0.25 5.30
C LEU A 319 -21.24 -1.04 4.53
N PHE A 320 -21.09 -1.01 3.24
CA PHE A 320 -21.35 -2.10 2.30
C PHE A 320 -20.22 -2.24 1.30
N ALA A 321 -19.95 -3.48 0.91
CA ALA A 321 -19.19 -3.80 -0.30
C ALA A 321 -20.06 -4.63 -1.24
N ILE A 322 -19.96 -4.35 -2.53
CA ILE A 322 -20.61 -5.17 -3.56
C ILE A 322 -19.63 -6.24 -3.95
N GLY A 323 -19.94 -7.47 -3.57
CA GLY A 323 -19.14 -8.62 -3.97
C GLY A 323 -19.25 -8.87 -5.47
N GLN A 324 -18.12 -8.88 -6.12
CA GLN A 324 -17.99 -9.15 -7.55
C GLN A 324 -17.05 -10.33 -7.79
N ALA A 325 -17.21 -10.97 -8.94
CA ALA A 325 -16.29 -12.02 -9.35
C ALA A 325 -14.93 -11.49 -9.82
N THR A 326 -14.89 -10.20 -10.18
CA THR A 326 -13.71 -9.53 -10.72
C THR A 326 -13.27 -8.41 -9.79
N PRO A 327 -11.99 -8.33 -9.44
CA PRO A 327 -11.43 -7.25 -8.63
C PRO A 327 -11.61 -5.86 -9.27
N PRO A 328 -11.67 -4.77 -8.47
CA PRO A 328 -11.83 -3.40 -8.98
C PRO A 328 -10.78 -2.97 -10.01
N GLU A 329 -9.55 -3.44 -9.89
CA GLU A 329 -8.48 -3.19 -10.84
C GLU A 329 -8.77 -3.78 -12.22
N GLU A 330 -9.28 -5.00 -12.27
CA GLU A 330 -9.63 -5.62 -13.54
C GLU A 330 -10.84 -4.94 -14.17
N MET A 331 -11.76 -4.46 -13.36
CA MET A 331 -12.87 -3.63 -13.81
C MET A 331 -12.37 -2.31 -14.43
N ALA A 332 -11.46 -1.61 -13.78
CA ALA A 332 -10.84 -0.40 -14.30
C ALA A 332 -10.12 -0.66 -15.64
N LEU A 333 -9.38 -1.78 -15.73
CA LEU A 333 -8.72 -2.22 -16.95
C LEU A 333 -9.71 -2.44 -18.09
N GLN A 334 -10.82 -3.11 -17.83
CA GLN A 334 -11.82 -3.40 -18.86
C GLN A 334 -12.54 -2.12 -19.31
N ILE A 335 -12.86 -1.20 -18.40
CA ILE A 335 -13.45 0.10 -18.72
C ILE A 335 -12.56 0.85 -19.70
N GLU A 336 -11.28 0.94 -19.44
CA GLU A 336 -10.35 1.68 -20.29
C GLU A 336 -10.12 1.00 -21.64
N LYS A 337 -9.98 -0.32 -21.67
CA LYS A 337 -9.88 -1.09 -22.92
C LYS A 337 -11.11 -0.93 -23.82
N GLN A 338 -12.27 -0.64 -23.26
CA GLN A 338 -13.52 -0.44 -23.99
C GLN A 338 -13.88 1.04 -24.20
N ASN A 339 -12.92 1.96 -24.04
CA ASN A 339 -13.11 3.41 -24.18
C ASN A 339 -14.20 3.99 -23.26
N LEU A 340 -14.32 3.47 -22.04
CA LEU A 340 -15.20 4.01 -20.98
C LEU A 340 -16.70 3.95 -21.24
N MET A 341 -17.13 3.82 -22.47
CA MET A 341 -18.53 3.88 -22.88
C MET A 341 -19.14 2.50 -23.08
N ALA A 342 -18.32 1.45 -23.13
CA ALA A 342 -18.80 0.09 -23.27
C ALA A 342 -19.17 -0.49 -21.89
N ARG A 343 -20.30 -1.18 -21.86
CA ARG A 343 -20.69 -1.94 -20.68
C ARG A 343 -19.73 -3.09 -20.43
N ILE A 344 -19.38 -3.26 -19.16
CA ILE A 344 -18.59 -4.38 -18.72
C ILE A 344 -19.53 -5.39 -18.09
N ASN A 345 -19.62 -6.57 -18.69
CA ASN A 345 -20.35 -7.69 -18.12
C ASN A 345 -19.54 -8.36 -17.02
N LEU A 346 -19.40 -7.67 -15.91
CA LEU A 346 -18.80 -8.22 -14.68
C LEU A 346 -19.95 -8.56 -13.74
N PRO A 347 -20.25 -9.86 -13.53
CA PRO A 347 -21.37 -10.23 -12.71
C PRO A 347 -21.12 -9.83 -11.26
N MET A 348 -21.97 -8.98 -10.72
CA MET A 348 -22.08 -8.79 -9.28
C MET A 348 -22.69 -10.05 -8.68
N GLY A 349 -22.05 -10.64 -7.70
CA GLY A 349 -22.43 -11.94 -7.16
C GLY A 349 -23.01 -11.90 -5.75
N ARG A 350 -22.78 -10.83 -5.00
CA ARG A 350 -23.19 -10.71 -3.59
C ARG A 350 -23.25 -9.25 -3.12
N VAL A 351 -23.91 -9.04 -1.99
CA VAL A 351 -23.75 -7.84 -1.16
C VAL A 351 -23.08 -8.23 0.15
N GLU A 352 -22.08 -7.49 0.57
CA GLU A 352 -21.40 -7.64 1.85
C GLU A 352 -21.82 -6.49 2.79
N VAL A 353 -22.36 -6.84 3.95
CA VAL A 353 -22.73 -5.88 5.01
C VAL A 353 -21.65 -5.91 6.08
N ARG A 354 -21.01 -4.76 6.35
CA ARG A 354 -19.78 -4.63 7.14
C ARG A 354 -19.95 -3.91 8.48
N VAL A 355 -21.16 -3.76 8.98
CA VAL A 355 -21.46 -2.88 10.14
C VAL A 355 -21.66 -3.61 11.46
N ASP A 356 -21.63 -4.93 11.47
CA ASP A 356 -21.92 -5.69 12.70
C ASP A 356 -20.70 -5.67 13.64
N ASP A 357 -20.97 -5.45 14.90
CA ASP A 357 -20.00 -5.73 15.97
C ASP A 357 -19.94 -7.25 16.21
N GLY A 358 -18.88 -7.73 16.87
CA GLY A 358 -18.70 -9.14 17.22
C GLY A 358 -19.17 -9.49 18.64
N GLY A 359 -18.97 -10.76 19.04
CA GLY A 359 -19.15 -11.21 20.42
C GLY A 359 -20.58 -11.55 20.85
N HIS A 360 -21.47 -11.74 19.90
CA HIS A 360 -22.86 -12.11 20.20
C HIS A 360 -23.02 -13.60 20.58
N SER A 361 -24.19 -13.91 21.15
CA SER A 361 -24.62 -15.30 21.27
C SER A 361 -24.94 -15.89 19.91
N LEU A 362 -24.85 -17.22 19.80
CA LEU A 362 -25.16 -17.97 18.57
C LEU A 362 -26.53 -17.57 18.00
N ASP A 363 -27.56 -17.42 18.85
CA ASP A 363 -28.92 -17.08 18.41
C ASP A 363 -29.01 -15.64 17.85
N ILE A 364 -28.28 -14.69 18.40
CA ILE A 364 -28.24 -13.30 17.91
C ILE A 364 -27.55 -13.23 16.55
N ASP A 365 -26.44 -13.94 16.36
CA ASP A 365 -25.75 -13.99 15.06
C ASP A 365 -26.65 -14.63 13.99
N ILE A 366 -27.31 -15.74 14.30
CA ILE A 366 -28.30 -16.37 13.40
C ILE A 366 -29.41 -15.38 13.04
N ALA A 367 -29.96 -14.68 14.03
CA ALA A 367 -31.09 -13.77 13.82
C ALA A 367 -30.67 -12.56 12.95
N ASN A 368 -29.51 -11.97 13.19
CA ASN A 368 -29.00 -10.83 12.40
C ASN A 368 -28.73 -11.23 10.95
N LEU A 369 -28.09 -12.37 10.70
CA LEU A 369 -27.84 -12.84 9.34
C LEU A 369 -29.16 -13.21 8.64
N THR A 370 -30.09 -13.88 9.34
CA THR A 370 -31.42 -14.24 8.81
C THR A 370 -32.24 -13.02 8.43
N LEU A 371 -32.25 -11.96 9.27
CA LEU A 371 -32.95 -10.71 8.95
C LEU A 371 -32.42 -10.07 7.66
N LYS A 372 -31.11 -9.97 7.52
CA LYS A 372 -30.48 -9.43 6.31
C LYS A 372 -30.80 -10.25 5.06
N HIS A 373 -30.70 -11.58 5.18
CA HIS A 373 -31.06 -12.49 4.12
C HIS A 373 -32.54 -12.33 3.69
N LEU A 374 -33.45 -12.28 4.62
CA LEU A 374 -34.87 -12.06 4.36
C LEU A 374 -35.16 -10.69 3.74
N LEU A 375 -34.46 -9.64 4.17
CA LEU A 375 -34.55 -8.32 3.54
C LEU A 375 -34.09 -8.35 2.07
N LEU A 376 -32.99 -9.04 1.77
CA LEU A 376 -32.52 -9.23 0.40
C LEU A 376 -33.61 -9.95 -0.46
N LEU A 377 -34.20 -11.01 0.08
CA LEU A 377 -35.31 -11.74 -0.59
C LEU A 377 -36.54 -10.86 -0.77
N ARG A 378 -36.88 -10.05 0.25
CA ARG A 378 -38.03 -9.14 0.19
C ARG A 378 -37.85 -8.04 -0.86
N ILE A 379 -36.62 -7.53 -1.00
CA ILE A 379 -36.24 -6.56 -2.05
C ILE A 379 -36.35 -7.20 -3.43
N TYR A 380 -35.96 -8.46 -3.58
CA TYR A 380 -36.05 -9.17 -4.87
C TYR A 380 -37.51 -9.49 -5.24
N SER A 381 -38.29 -9.97 -4.28
CA SER A 381 -39.65 -10.46 -4.52
C SER A 381 -40.67 -9.36 -4.78
N ASP A 382 -40.42 -8.14 -4.27
CA ASP A 382 -41.35 -7.00 -4.42
C ASP A 382 -40.60 -5.76 -4.91
N PRO A 383 -40.74 -5.42 -6.19
CA PRO A 383 -40.08 -4.25 -6.76
C PRO A 383 -40.48 -2.91 -6.15
N GLN A 384 -41.58 -2.88 -5.34
CA GLN A 384 -42.04 -1.66 -4.68
C GLN A 384 -41.53 -1.56 -3.23
N PHE A 385 -41.04 -2.63 -2.65
CA PHE A 385 -40.53 -2.63 -1.29
C PHE A 385 -39.32 -1.67 -1.16
N ALA A 386 -39.33 -0.87 -0.12
CA ALA A 386 -38.31 0.13 0.20
C ALA A 386 -38.01 1.19 -0.89
N ARG A 387 -38.80 1.27 -1.95
CA ARG A 387 -38.65 2.26 -3.06
C ARG A 387 -38.75 3.73 -2.64
N GLY A 388 -39.23 4.03 -1.44
CA GLY A 388 -39.18 5.37 -0.84
C GLY A 388 -37.77 5.88 -0.59
N PHE A 389 -36.77 4.98 -0.45
CA PHE A 389 -35.34 5.32 -0.33
C PHE A 389 -34.70 5.39 -1.72
N ARG A 390 -34.36 6.60 -2.18
CA ARG A 390 -33.86 6.89 -3.53
C ARG A 390 -32.36 7.00 -3.60
N TYR A 391 -31.69 7.03 -2.44
CA TYR A 391 -30.27 7.29 -2.31
C TYR A 391 -29.88 8.68 -2.85
N ASP A 392 -30.77 9.66 -2.71
CA ASP A 392 -30.46 11.06 -2.98
C ASP A 392 -29.73 11.70 -1.77
N ARG A 393 -29.40 12.98 -1.90
CA ARG A 393 -28.63 13.70 -0.85
C ARG A 393 -29.35 13.73 0.50
N GLU A 394 -30.67 13.82 0.49
CA GLU A 394 -31.48 13.87 1.71
C GLU A 394 -31.54 12.51 2.37
N ASP A 395 -31.73 11.46 1.57
CA ASP A 395 -31.73 10.07 2.06
C ASP A 395 -30.37 9.68 2.65
N ILE A 396 -29.27 10.05 2.00
CA ILE A 396 -27.92 9.80 2.49
C ILE A 396 -27.67 10.56 3.79
N ALA A 397 -28.02 11.84 3.86
CA ALA A 397 -27.85 12.65 5.08
C ALA A 397 -28.66 12.06 6.25
N ARG A 398 -29.89 11.62 5.99
CA ARG A 398 -30.75 10.93 6.97
C ARG A 398 -30.15 9.60 7.40
N ALA A 399 -29.70 8.78 6.47
CA ALA A 399 -29.07 7.50 6.77
C ALA A 399 -27.83 7.69 7.66
N ARG A 400 -26.95 8.62 7.33
CA ARG A 400 -25.75 8.94 8.13
C ARG A 400 -26.09 9.41 9.54
N THR A 401 -27.12 10.27 9.67
CA THR A 401 -27.59 10.71 11.00
C THR A 401 -28.14 9.54 11.80
N ASN A 402 -28.96 8.69 11.19
CA ASN A 402 -29.52 7.51 11.83
C ASN A 402 -28.46 6.50 12.24
N GLU A 403 -27.44 6.29 11.42
CA GLU A 403 -26.30 5.40 11.71
C GLU A 403 -25.52 5.88 12.94
N ASN A 404 -25.24 7.19 13.03
CA ASN A 404 -24.56 7.75 14.19
C ASN A 404 -25.43 7.64 15.45
N LEU A 405 -26.74 7.86 15.35
CA LEU A 405 -27.67 7.69 16.46
C LEU A 405 -27.78 6.21 16.90
N ALA A 406 -27.79 5.28 15.94
CA ALA A 406 -27.79 3.84 16.21
C ALA A 406 -26.49 3.39 16.87
N ALA A 407 -25.33 3.87 16.43
CA ALA A 407 -24.03 3.57 17.03
C ALA A 407 -23.95 4.13 18.46
N LYS A 408 -24.55 5.30 18.71
CA LYS A 408 -24.54 5.93 20.03
C LYS A 408 -25.54 5.29 21.01
N PHE A 409 -26.75 5.01 20.57
CA PHE A 409 -27.84 4.64 21.45
C PHE A 409 -28.46 3.26 21.16
N SER A 410 -28.01 2.57 20.11
CA SER A 410 -28.53 1.28 19.64
C SER A 410 -30.05 1.21 19.62
N MET A 411 -30.68 0.30 20.38
CA MET A 411 -32.12 0.13 20.40
C MET A 411 -32.88 1.23 21.13
N ARG A 412 -32.19 2.16 21.79
CA ARG A 412 -32.76 3.35 22.45
C ARG A 412 -32.80 4.57 21.53
N ALA A 413 -32.27 4.45 20.31
CA ALA A 413 -32.20 5.56 19.38
C ALA A 413 -33.59 5.99 18.89
N GLU A 414 -33.77 7.31 18.79
CA GLU A 414 -34.88 7.93 18.07
C GLU A 414 -34.30 8.40 16.71
N ILE A 415 -34.84 7.90 15.63
CA ILE A 415 -34.35 8.13 14.26
C ILE A 415 -35.44 8.72 13.38
N GLU A 416 -35.08 9.18 12.19
CA GLU A 416 -36.03 9.42 11.11
C GLU A 416 -36.22 8.16 10.30
N ASN A 417 -37.46 7.69 10.15
CA ASN A 417 -37.76 6.52 9.31
C ASN A 417 -37.15 6.73 7.90
N PRO A 418 -36.27 5.84 7.46
CA PRO A 418 -35.55 6.02 6.20
C PRO A 418 -36.47 6.13 4.97
N LEU A 419 -37.66 5.53 5.03
CA LEU A 419 -38.60 5.43 3.90
C LEU A 419 -39.64 6.56 3.89
N THR A 420 -39.92 7.16 5.03
CA THR A 420 -41.02 8.13 5.17
C THR A 420 -40.58 9.48 5.74
N ALA A 421 -39.33 9.61 6.18
CA ALA A 421 -38.78 10.80 6.84
C ALA A 421 -39.57 11.25 8.09
N LYS A 422 -40.25 10.33 8.76
CA LYS A 422 -40.98 10.63 10.03
C LYS A 422 -40.21 10.10 11.23
N PRO A 423 -40.25 10.77 12.38
CA PRO A 423 -39.62 10.26 13.58
C PRO A 423 -40.16 8.85 13.95
N ILE A 424 -39.25 7.95 14.37
CA ILE A 424 -39.58 6.59 14.82
C ILE A 424 -38.52 6.11 15.81
N GLY A 425 -38.96 5.42 16.89
CA GLY A 425 -38.05 4.72 17.78
C GLY A 425 -37.43 3.51 17.10
N MET A 426 -36.16 3.21 17.37
CA MET A 426 -35.45 2.07 16.76
C MET A 426 -36.13 0.72 17.00
N ARG A 427 -36.71 0.50 18.20
CA ARG A 427 -37.48 -0.72 18.50
C ARG A 427 -38.73 -0.83 17.64
N ASP A 428 -39.43 0.27 17.40
CA ASP A 428 -40.62 0.31 16.53
C ASP A 428 -40.23 0.10 15.07
N PHE A 429 -39.09 0.63 14.65
CA PHE A 429 -38.55 0.39 13.30
C PHE A 429 -38.19 -1.10 13.13
N LEU A 430 -37.55 -1.73 14.13
CA LEU A 430 -37.30 -3.18 14.12
C LEU A 430 -38.60 -3.97 14.03
N LYS A 431 -39.59 -3.59 14.84
CA LYS A 431 -40.90 -4.27 14.86
C LYS A 431 -41.61 -4.14 13.50
N TRP A 432 -41.55 -2.98 12.88
CA TRP A 432 -42.08 -2.77 11.54
C TRP A 432 -41.33 -3.65 10.52
N THR A 433 -39.99 -3.65 10.52
CA THR A 433 -39.18 -4.45 9.62
C THR A 433 -39.47 -5.95 9.75
N LEU A 434 -39.59 -6.45 11.01
CA LEU A 434 -39.95 -7.85 11.28
C LEU A 434 -41.33 -8.19 10.68
N ASN A 435 -42.33 -7.28 10.79
CA ASN A 435 -43.65 -7.49 10.20
C ASN A 435 -43.63 -7.55 8.68
N GLU A 436 -42.77 -6.73 8.03
CA GLU A 436 -42.59 -6.75 6.57
C GLU A 436 -41.96 -8.05 6.04
N VAL A 437 -41.07 -8.66 6.81
CA VAL A 437 -40.42 -9.93 6.39
C VAL A 437 -41.16 -11.15 6.89
N LYS A 438 -42.08 -11.02 7.87
CA LYS A 438 -42.75 -12.15 8.51
C LYS A 438 -43.42 -13.11 7.54
N PRO A 439 -44.25 -12.68 6.56
CA PRO A 439 -44.93 -13.62 5.67
C PRO A 439 -43.94 -14.50 4.87
N LEU A 440 -42.84 -13.91 4.46
CA LEU A 440 -41.78 -14.60 3.73
C LEU A 440 -40.99 -15.54 4.69
N ALA A 441 -40.67 -15.07 5.87
CA ALA A 441 -39.97 -15.85 6.89
C ALA A 441 -40.77 -17.09 7.32
N GLU A 442 -42.12 -16.97 7.47
CA GLU A 442 -42.99 -18.08 7.75
C GLU A 442 -43.06 -19.08 6.59
N ALA A 443 -43.16 -18.59 5.33
CA ALA A 443 -43.20 -19.44 4.16
C ALA A 443 -41.88 -20.20 3.91
N LEU A 444 -40.75 -19.63 4.35
CA LEU A 444 -39.41 -20.24 4.26
C LEU A 444 -38.98 -21.01 5.54
N ASN A 445 -39.85 -21.12 6.54
CA ASN A 445 -39.55 -21.73 7.85
C ASN A 445 -38.34 -21.08 8.60
N MET A 446 -38.12 -19.76 8.40
CA MET A 446 -37.04 -19.00 9.03
C MET A 446 -37.54 -18.10 10.17
N TRP A 447 -38.84 -18.04 10.46
CA TRP A 447 -39.42 -17.15 11.48
C TRP A 447 -38.85 -17.39 12.88
N GLN A 448 -38.60 -18.66 13.24
CA GLN A 448 -38.05 -19.03 14.54
C GLN A 448 -36.61 -18.51 14.74
N ASP A 449 -35.85 -18.38 13.68
CA ASP A 449 -34.47 -17.84 13.73
C ASP A 449 -34.44 -16.36 14.13
N LEU A 450 -35.56 -15.64 13.95
CA LEU A 450 -35.70 -14.24 14.35
C LEU A 450 -36.15 -14.03 15.79
N ALA A 451 -36.37 -15.10 16.59
CA ALA A 451 -36.88 -15.00 17.95
C ALA A 451 -36.10 -14.01 18.86
N PRO A 452 -34.74 -13.94 18.82
CA PRO A 452 -34.02 -12.93 19.60
C PRO A 452 -34.35 -11.50 19.22
N LEU A 453 -34.49 -11.18 17.93
CA LEU A 453 -34.82 -9.84 17.44
C LEU A 453 -36.27 -9.49 17.74
N ILE A 454 -37.17 -10.47 17.72
CA ILE A 454 -38.55 -10.31 18.16
C ILE A 454 -38.57 -9.90 19.64
N GLY A 455 -37.82 -10.59 20.50
CA GLY A 455 -37.65 -10.23 21.90
C GLY A 455 -37.11 -8.82 22.10
N ILE A 456 -36.09 -8.44 21.34
CA ILE A 456 -35.49 -7.08 21.36
C ILE A 456 -36.53 -6.02 20.96
N SER A 457 -37.33 -6.27 19.92
CA SER A 457 -38.41 -5.36 19.52
C SER A 457 -39.49 -5.17 20.59
N GLN A 458 -39.64 -6.12 21.51
CA GLN A 458 -40.58 -6.11 22.60
C GLN A 458 -39.99 -5.59 23.93
N GLY A 459 -38.73 -5.14 23.92
CA GLY A 459 -38.06 -4.54 25.07
C GLY A 459 -36.95 -5.34 25.72
N ALA A 460 -36.61 -6.52 25.23
CA ALA A 460 -35.41 -7.22 25.67
C ALA A 460 -34.14 -6.44 25.30
N HIS A 461 -33.10 -6.59 26.09
CA HIS A 461 -31.81 -5.93 25.86
C HIS A 461 -31.02 -6.61 24.73
N ASN A 462 -30.39 -5.81 23.86
CA ASN A 462 -29.36 -6.29 22.95
C ASN A 462 -28.06 -6.58 23.71
N THR A 463 -26.99 -6.98 22.99
CA THR A 463 -25.70 -7.37 23.62
C THR A 463 -25.07 -6.19 24.36
N SER A 464 -25.02 -4.98 23.76
CA SER A 464 -24.46 -3.78 24.39
C SER A 464 -25.24 -3.33 25.60
N GLU A 465 -26.59 -3.33 25.53
CA GLU A 465 -27.43 -2.97 26.65
C GLU A 465 -27.27 -3.93 27.85
N LYS A 466 -27.11 -5.25 27.58
CA LYS A 466 -26.81 -6.25 28.63
C LYS A 466 -25.45 -5.97 29.27
N MET A 467 -24.42 -5.70 28.48
CA MET A 467 -23.09 -5.38 28.98
C MET A 467 -23.11 -4.12 29.85
N ARG A 468 -23.78 -3.06 29.40
CA ARG A 468 -23.95 -1.82 30.19
C ARG A 468 -24.65 -2.06 31.53
N ALA A 469 -25.75 -2.76 31.52
CA ALA A 469 -26.48 -3.06 32.74
C ALA A 469 -25.58 -3.78 33.74
N ARG A 470 -24.88 -4.80 33.32
CA ARG A 470 -23.94 -5.56 34.17
C ARG A 470 -22.81 -4.67 34.72
N MET A 471 -22.22 -3.79 33.87
CA MET A 471 -21.16 -2.88 34.31
C MET A 471 -21.66 -1.83 35.28
N GLN A 472 -22.85 -1.27 35.10
CA GLN A 472 -23.43 -0.27 35.98
C GLN A 472 -23.68 -0.84 37.40
N GLU A 473 -24.06 -2.10 37.52
CA GLU A 473 -24.18 -2.78 38.80
C GLU A 473 -22.84 -2.91 39.52
N GLY A 474 -21.76 -3.17 38.82
CA GLY A 474 -20.43 -3.37 39.38
C GLY A 474 -19.59 -2.11 39.59
N LEU A 475 -19.69 -1.14 38.67
CA LEU A 475 -18.85 0.07 38.65
C LEU A 475 -19.46 1.28 39.35
N GLY A 476 -20.75 1.28 39.59
CA GLY A 476 -21.47 2.45 40.13
C GLY A 476 -21.32 3.66 39.21
N ASN A 477 -20.76 4.77 39.73
CA ASN A 477 -20.54 5.99 38.97
C ASN A 477 -19.16 6.07 38.26
N LYS A 478 -18.34 5.01 38.33
CA LYS A 478 -17.05 4.97 37.63
C LYS A 478 -17.24 4.45 36.24
N ASN A 479 -16.51 5.00 35.26
CA ASN A 479 -16.52 4.55 33.88
C ASN A 479 -15.29 3.70 33.50
N GLU A 480 -14.26 3.65 34.35
CA GLU A 480 -13.09 2.81 34.14
C GLU A 480 -13.40 1.37 34.53
N VAL A 481 -13.13 0.45 33.60
CA VAL A 481 -13.46 -0.96 33.73
C VAL A 481 -12.28 -1.70 34.36
N PRO A 482 -12.47 -2.40 35.50
CA PRO A 482 -11.41 -3.17 36.14
C PRO A 482 -10.88 -4.27 35.23
N PHE A 483 -9.57 -4.47 35.24
CA PHE A 483 -8.90 -5.51 34.47
C PHE A 483 -9.46 -6.92 34.75
N GLU A 484 -9.68 -7.26 36.00
CA GLU A 484 -10.25 -8.58 36.37
C GLU A 484 -11.66 -8.81 35.78
N PHE A 485 -12.45 -7.76 35.65
CA PHE A 485 -13.77 -7.86 35.01
C PHE A 485 -13.62 -8.17 33.51
N LEU A 486 -12.64 -7.55 32.83
CA LEU A 486 -12.37 -7.84 31.43
C LEU A 486 -11.91 -9.28 31.23
N LYS A 487 -11.08 -9.81 32.14
CA LYS A 487 -10.70 -11.23 32.14
C LYS A 487 -11.90 -12.14 32.31
N GLU A 488 -12.83 -11.82 33.22
CA GLU A 488 -14.07 -12.61 33.40
C GLU A 488 -14.86 -12.69 32.08
N LEU A 489 -15.00 -11.58 31.34
CA LEU A 489 -15.69 -11.57 30.05
C LEU A 489 -15.05 -12.55 29.02
N HIS A 490 -13.72 -12.65 29.01
CA HIS A 490 -13.02 -13.60 28.13
C HIS A 490 -13.32 -15.05 28.50
N PHE A 491 -13.28 -15.39 29.78
CA PHE A 491 -13.62 -16.75 30.27
C PHE A 491 -15.07 -17.11 29.99
N GLU A 492 -15.99 -16.16 30.18
CA GLU A 492 -17.41 -16.37 29.86
C GLU A 492 -17.61 -16.61 28.38
N ARG A 493 -16.88 -15.86 27.51
CA ARG A 493 -16.93 -16.08 26.07
C ARG A 493 -16.44 -17.47 25.69
N GLU A 494 -15.32 -17.92 26.23
CA GLU A 494 -14.81 -19.28 26.00
C GLU A 494 -15.83 -20.34 26.43
N ALA A 495 -16.45 -20.17 27.61
CA ALA A 495 -17.48 -21.09 28.12
C ALA A 495 -18.74 -21.10 27.22
N GLN A 496 -19.15 -19.93 26.73
CA GLN A 496 -20.26 -19.80 25.79
C GLN A 496 -19.96 -20.54 24.47
N VAL A 497 -18.79 -20.28 23.85
CA VAL A 497 -18.39 -20.93 22.60
C VAL A 497 -18.37 -22.45 22.76
N LYS A 498 -17.91 -22.95 23.90
CA LYS A 498 -17.94 -24.37 24.21
C LYS A 498 -19.35 -24.91 24.25
N GLY A 499 -20.27 -24.23 24.94
CA GLY A 499 -21.69 -24.62 24.98
C GLY A 499 -22.32 -24.60 23.58
N ASP A 500 -21.98 -23.61 22.77
CA ASP A 500 -22.41 -23.48 21.37
C ASP A 500 -21.93 -24.66 20.51
N VAL A 501 -20.68 -25.15 20.69
CA VAL A 501 -20.16 -26.33 19.99
C VAL A 501 -21.00 -27.59 20.32
N GLU A 502 -21.33 -27.79 21.55
CA GLU A 502 -22.17 -28.94 21.95
C GLU A 502 -23.59 -28.83 21.38
N ARG A 503 -24.15 -27.63 21.36
CA ARG A 503 -25.45 -27.36 20.73
C ARG A 503 -25.39 -27.62 19.22
N ILE A 504 -24.41 -27.07 18.51
CA ILE A 504 -24.22 -27.31 17.09
C ILE A 504 -24.06 -28.81 16.79
N ALA A 505 -23.33 -29.53 17.63
CA ALA A 505 -23.18 -31.00 17.51
C ALA A 505 -24.50 -31.76 17.59
N SER A 506 -25.48 -31.24 18.37
CA SER A 506 -26.81 -31.85 18.49
C SER A 506 -27.75 -31.45 17.35
N GLU A 507 -27.58 -30.26 16.79
CA GLU A 507 -28.54 -29.65 15.85
C GLU A 507 -28.08 -29.70 14.36
N HIS A 508 -26.79 -29.96 14.08
CA HIS A 508 -26.24 -29.86 12.70
C HIS A 508 -26.97 -30.74 11.68
N GLY A 509 -27.53 -31.85 12.10
CA GLY A 509 -28.35 -32.74 11.24
C GLY A 509 -29.59 -32.05 10.66
N SER A 510 -30.08 -30.97 11.30
CA SER A 510 -31.22 -30.19 10.79
C SER A 510 -30.88 -29.38 9.52
N LEU A 511 -29.61 -29.24 9.18
CA LEU A 511 -29.16 -28.55 7.98
C LEU A 511 -29.29 -29.41 6.69
N GLY A 512 -29.81 -30.64 6.77
CA GLY A 512 -30.00 -31.50 5.61
C GLY A 512 -28.68 -31.81 4.90
N GLU A 513 -28.61 -31.56 3.60
CA GLU A 513 -27.42 -31.85 2.77
C GLU A 513 -26.18 -31.03 3.17
N GLU A 514 -26.35 -29.88 3.76
CA GLU A 514 -25.22 -29.04 4.25
C GLU A 514 -24.57 -29.59 5.55
N SER A 515 -25.22 -30.52 6.22
CA SER A 515 -24.72 -31.14 7.45
C SER A 515 -23.34 -31.80 7.28
N SER A 516 -23.09 -32.40 6.13
CA SER A 516 -21.80 -33.03 5.81
C SER A 516 -20.66 -32.01 5.72
N LYS A 517 -20.96 -30.80 5.26
CA LYS A 517 -20.03 -29.69 5.13
C LYS A 517 -19.49 -29.23 6.48
N LEU A 518 -20.36 -29.23 7.52
CA LEU A 518 -19.95 -28.91 8.89
C LEU A 518 -19.10 -30.00 9.58
N SER A 519 -19.19 -31.23 9.15
CA SER A 519 -18.59 -32.36 9.85
C SER A 519 -17.09 -32.25 10.10
N GLU A 520 -16.37 -31.67 9.17
CA GLU A 520 -14.92 -31.44 9.26
C GLU A 520 -14.54 -30.47 10.39
N PHE A 521 -15.26 -29.34 10.48
CA PHE A 521 -15.07 -28.38 11.58
C PHE A 521 -15.64 -28.89 12.90
N LEU A 522 -16.75 -29.61 12.86
CA LEU A 522 -17.44 -30.12 14.06
C LEU A 522 -16.57 -31.06 14.87
N GLN A 523 -15.89 -32.02 14.23
CA GLN A 523 -15.00 -32.95 14.95
C GLN A 523 -13.89 -32.19 15.68
N ARG A 524 -13.28 -31.22 15.00
CA ARG A 524 -12.19 -30.42 15.56
C ARG A 524 -12.67 -29.37 16.56
N GLY A 525 -13.87 -28.82 16.37
CA GLY A 525 -14.53 -27.96 17.36
C GLY A 525 -14.79 -28.70 18.68
N ARG A 526 -15.22 -29.94 18.59
CA ARG A 526 -15.39 -30.83 19.77
C ARG A 526 -14.06 -31.14 20.46
N ASP A 527 -13.02 -31.42 19.68
CA ASP A 527 -11.69 -31.70 20.24
C ASP A 527 -11.13 -30.41 20.90
N ALA A 528 -11.35 -29.26 20.30
CA ALA A 528 -11.01 -27.97 20.87
C ALA A 528 -11.79 -27.68 22.16
N ALA A 529 -13.11 -27.90 22.16
CA ALA A 529 -13.96 -27.71 23.34
C ALA A 529 -13.56 -28.62 24.53
N ARG A 530 -13.10 -29.83 24.26
CA ARG A 530 -12.55 -30.72 25.28
C ARG A 530 -11.23 -30.22 25.87
N GLN A 531 -10.33 -29.73 25.04
CA GLN A 531 -9.03 -29.20 25.47
C GLN A 531 -9.18 -27.93 26.32
N ILE A 532 -10.20 -27.10 26.07
CA ILE A 532 -10.53 -25.96 26.94
C ILE A 532 -10.82 -26.39 28.39
N GLN A 533 -11.30 -27.63 28.60
CA GLN A 533 -11.62 -28.11 29.94
C GLN A 533 -10.48 -28.79 30.70
N ASP A 534 -9.62 -29.51 29.98
CA ASP A 534 -8.81 -30.58 30.61
C ASP A 534 -7.36 -30.15 30.87
N SER A 535 -6.93 -29.03 30.40
CA SER A 535 -5.55 -28.58 30.59
C SER A 535 -5.47 -27.27 31.36
N PRO A 536 -5.23 -27.33 32.68
CA PRO A 536 -4.69 -26.17 33.35
C PRO A 536 -3.37 -25.83 32.65
N ILE A 537 -3.28 -24.65 32.06
CA ILE A 537 -2.07 -24.19 31.40
C ILE A 537 -0.96 -24.20 32.45
N GLN A 538 0.04 -25.07 32.28
CA GLN A 538 1.24 -25.00 33.06
C GLN A 538 2.07 -23.84 32.52
N PHE A 539 2.04 -22.71 33.24
CA PHE A 539 2.87 -21.58 32.93
C PHE A 539 4.34 -21.95 33.02
N ARG A 540 5.05 -21.81 31.91
CA ARG A 540 6.52 -21.81 31.89
C ARG A 540 6.96 -20.36 31.85
N PRO A 541 8.03 -19.97 32.59
CA PRO A 541 8.57 -18.62 32.46
C PRO A 541 8.90 -18.33 31.00
N ARG A 542 8.56 -17.17 30.54
CA ARG A 542 8.90 -16.66 29.19
C ARG A 542 10.38 -16.81 28.91
N ALA A 543 10.82 -17.98 28.44
CA ALA A 543 12.23 -18.20 28.12
C ALA A 543 12.60 -17.68 26.73
N GLN A 544 11.64 -17.40 25.89
CA GLN A 544 11.91 -16.92 24.53
C GLN A 544 10.64 -16.39 23.89
N ALA A 545 10.27 -15.25 24.34
CA ALA A 545 9.33 -14.66 23.45
C ALA A 545 9.78 -13.48 22.96
N ILE A 546 9.94 -13.18 22.28
CA ILE A 546 9.73 -12.07 22.16
C ILE A 546 9.67 -11.27 21.14
N ILE A 547 8.93 -10.49 21.34
CA ILE A 547 8.55 -9.25 20.84
C ILE A 547 9.78 -8.37 20.80
N GLU A 548 10.55 -8.50 19.75
CA GLU A 548 11.37 -7.42 19.32
C GLU A 548 10.55 -6.64 18.30
N VAL A 549 10.28 -5.39 18.66
CA VAL A 549 9.71 -4.39 17.77
C VAL A 549 10.47 -4.49 16.44
N SER A 550 9.79 -4.84 15.35
CA SER A 550 10.39 -4.70 14.03
C SER A 550 10.70 -3.22 13.85
N TYR A 551 11.91 -2.90 13.45
CA TYR A 551 12.20 -1.55 13.00
C TYR A 551 11.19 -1.19 11.92
N PRO A 552 10.54 -0.02 12.01
CA PRO A 552 9.54 0.36 11.04
C PRO A 552 10.15 0.31 9.64
N ASP A 553 9.47 -0.36 8.75
CA ASP A 553 9.82 -0.31 7.34
C ASP A 553 9.57 1.12 6.85
N LYS A 554 10.63 1.81 6.47
CA LYS A 554 10.59 3.19 5.99
C LYS A 554 10.29 3.31 4.50
N THR A 555 10.06 2.20 3.82
CA THR A 555 9.85 2.16 2.38
C THR A 555 8.70 3.07 1.95
N SER A 556 7.59 3.08 2.67
CA SER A 556 6.44 3.93 2.33
C SER A 556 6.76 5.41 2.43
N GLU A 557 7.38 5.84 3.53
CA GLU A 557 7.79 7.24 3.74
C GLU A 557 8.79 7.70 2.68
N ILE A 558 9.75 6.83 2.35
CA ILE A 558 10.76 7.09 1.32
C ILE A 558 10.10 7.24 -0.05
N LEU A 559 9.16 6.35 -0.39
CA LEU A 559 8.43 6.40 -1.65
C LEU A 559 7.56 7.66 -1.77
N ASP A 560 6.92 8.09 -0.70
CA ASP A 560 6.11 9.32 -0.73
C ASP A 560 6.99 10.55 -0.98
N LEU A 561 8.15 10.62 -0.36
CA LEU A 561 9.10 11.71 -0.61
C LEU A 561 9.71 11.63 -2.02
N ALA A 562 10.07 10.43 -2.49
CA ALA A 562 10.58 10.22 -3.84
C ALA A 562 9.57 10.67 -4.90
N GLN A 563 8.30 10.33 -4.74
CA GLN A 563 7.25 10.77 -5.64
C GLN A 563 7.05 12.29 -5.61
N GLN A 564 7.20 12.95 -4.45
CA GLN A 564 7.16 14.40 -4.37
C GLN A 564 8.31 15.03 -5.16
N LEU A 565 9.53 14.51 -5.03
CA LEU A 565 10.69 14.98 -5.78
C LEU A 565 10.56 14.70 -7.29
N ILE A 566 10.04 13.52 -7.68
CA ILE A 566 9.84 13.17 -9.09
C ILE A 566 8.83 14.11 -9.77
N ARG A 567 7.80 14.56 -9.05
CA ARG A 567 6.82 15.54 -9.58
C ARG A 567 7.40 16.92 -9.83
N ILE A 568 8.59 17.21 -9.32
CA ILE A 568 9.29 18.44 -9.60
C ILE A 568 10.20 18.18 -10.82
N PRO A 569 9.91 18.77 -11.99
CA PRO A 569 10.66 18.54 -13.20
C PRO A 569 11.97 19.34 -13.20
N SER A 570 12.88 18.99 -12.30
CA SER A 570 14.17 19.66 -12.05
C SER A 570 15.19 19.37 -13.14
N VAL A 571 14.88 19.73 -14.38
CA VAL A 571 15.71 19.47 -15.57
C VAL A 571 16.85 20.47 -15.66
N THR A 572 18.08 19.94 -15.83
CA THR A 572 19.29 20.73 -16.07
C THR A 572 19.93 20.48 -17.44
N ALA A 573 19.49 19.45 -18.15
CA ALA A 573 20.01 19.15 -19.47
C ALA A 573 19.61 20.21 -20.51
N CYS A 574 20.59 20.75 -21.22
CA CYS A 574 20.37 21.69 -22.30
C CYS A 574 19.65 21.00 -23.49
N PRO A 575 18.72 21.65 -24.19
CA PRO A 575 18.32 23.07 -24.11
C PRO A 575 17.08 23.37 -23.27
N THR A 576 16.64 22.46 -22.45
CA THR A 576 15.34 22.54 -21.74
C THR A 576 15.48 22.77 -20.23
N GLU A 577 16.56 23.45 -19.80
CA GLU A 577 16.82 23.74 -18.39
C GLU A 577 15.65 24.45 -17.70
N ARG A 578 15.30 23.99 -16.50
CA ARG A 578 14.20 24.50 -15.68
C ARG A 578 14.72 24.95 -14.31
N TYR A 579 15.47 26.04 -14.29
CA TYR A 579 16.15 26.54 -13.08
C TYR A 579 15.21 26.71 -11.87
N ASP A 580 14.03 27.27 -12.07
CA ASP A 580 13.04 27.45 -10.97
C ASP A 580 12.62 26.12 -10.37
N GLU A 581 12.49 25.07 -11.17
CA GLU A 581 12.12 23.75 -10.70
C GLU A 581 13.28 23.06 -9.96
N VAL A 582 14.52 23.30 -10.40
CA VAL A 582 15.71 22.83 -9.67
C VAL A 582 15.79 23.49 -8.29
N HIS A 583 15.56 24.80 -8.22
CA HIS A 583 15.47 25.52 -6.94
C HIS A 583 14.31 25.05 -6.07
N ARG A 584 13.15 24.75 -6.66
CA ARG A 584 12.02 24.18 -5.91
C ARG A 584 12.35 22.83 -5.30
N ALA A 585 13.08 21.97 -6.02
CA ALA A 585 13.53 20.69 -5.47
C ALA A 585 14.56 20.89 -4.34
N GLY A 586 15.53 21.78 -4.53
CA GLY A 586 16.52 22.12 -3.51
C GLY A 586 15.91 22.72 -2.25
N SER A 587 14.92 23.60 -2.38
CA SER A 587 14.19 24.19 -1.25
C SER A 587 13.39 23.16 -0.47
N LEU A 588 12.72 22.23 -1.15
CA LEU A 588 12.00 21.12 -0.51
C LEU A 588 12.95 20.26 0.34
N ILE A 589 14.14 19.96 -0.18
CA ILE A 589 15.17 19.19 0.51
C ILE A 589 15.69 19.96 1.72
N ASP A 590 15.99 21.24 1.57
CA ASP A 590 16.48 22.12 2.65
C ASP A 590 15.47 22.21 3.79
N ASP A 591 14.20 22.49 3.46
CA ASP A 591 13.11 22.54 4.43
C ASP A 591 12.91 21.21 5.16
N TYR A 592 12.96 20.09 4.42
CA TYR A 592 12.81 18.75 5.02
C TYR A 592 13.89 18.47 6.07
N LEU A 593 15.15 18.77 5.75
CA LEU A 593 16.29 18.53 6.64
C LEU A 593 16.31 19.50 7.85
N LYS A 594 15.98 20.77 7.64
CA LYS A 594 15.87 21.76 8.75
C LYS A 594 14.75 21.41 9.71
N ASN A 595 13.59 20.99 9.18
CA ASN A 595 12.46 20.54 10.00
C ASN A 595 12.77 19.25 10.79
N ALA A 596 13.75 18.47 10.36
CA ALA A 596 14.25 17.31 11.06
C ALA A 596 15.28 17.64 12.17
N GLY A 597 15.68 18.92 12.32
CA GLY A 597 16.63 19.35 13.34
C GLY A 597 18.10 19.12 12.97
N LEU A 598 18.43 19.07 11.70
CA LEU A 598 19.81 18.95 11.20
C LEU A 598 20.44 20.31 11.00
N GLU A 599 21.78 20.39 11.09
CA GLU A 599 22.52 21.56 10.63
C GLU A 599 22.60 21.52 9.10
N VAL A 600 21.95 22.49 8.46
CA VAL A 600 21.86 22.54 6.99
C VAL A 600 22.46 23.82 6.46
N LYS A 601 23.32 23.69 5.45
CA LYS A 601 23.85 24.81 4.66
C LYS A 601 23.30 24.71 3.24
N TYR A 602 22.48 25.67 2.86
CA TYR A 602 21.96 25.82 1.49
C TYR A 602 22.88 26.72 0.69
N PHE A 603 23.28 26.29 -0.49
CA PHE A 603 24.07 27.04 -1.44
C PHE A 603 23.15 27.53 -2.55
N ASP A 604 22.84 28.81 -2.49
CA ASP A 604 22.06 29.48 -3.53
C ASP A 604 22.95 29.84 -4.70
N GLY A 605 22.46 29.69 -5.90
CA GLY A 605 23.22 30.00 -7.12
C GLY A 605 22.45 29.57 -8.35
N LYS A 606 23.11 29.55 -9.53
CA LYS A 606 22.46 29.03 -10.75
C LYS A 606 21.88 27.63 -10.55
N TYR A 607 22.64 26.78 -9.88
CA TYR A 607 22.20 25.45 -9.46
C TYR A 607 22.40 25.33 -7.94
N PRO A 608 21.33 25.06 -7.20
CA PRO A 608 21.43 24.97 -5.74
C PRO A 608 22.14 23.68 -5.30
N GLY A 609 22.74 23.77 -4.10
CA GLY A 609 23.32 22.63 -3.41
C GLY A 609 22.93 22.63 -1.93
N VAL A 610 22.89 21.45 -1.33
CA VAL A 610 22.53 21.26 0.08
C VAL A 610 23.59 20.42 0.78
N TYR A 611 24.06 20.89 1.92
CA TYR A 611 24.96 20.15 2.81
C TYR A 611 24.34 20.03 4.19
N ALA A 612 24.27 18.82 4.74
CA ALA A 612 23.67 18.57 6.05
C ALA A 612 24.54 17.67 6.93
N THR A 613 24.57 18.02 8.22
CA THR A 613 25.25 17.25 9.26
C THR A 613 24.39 17.14 10.52
N PHE A 614 24.72 16.19 11.40
CA PHE A 614 24.15 16.11 12.74
C PHE A 614 24.76 17.18 13.64
N GLU A 615 23.97 17.76 14.52
CA GLU A 615 24.34 18.89 15.38
C GLU A 615 25.64 18.65 16.22
N ASN A 616 25.82 17.43 16.68
CA ASN A 616 26.95 17.04 17.54
C ASN A 616 27.96 16.11 16.84
N ALA A 617 27.92 15.99 15.51
CA ALA A 617 28.85 15.14 14.77
C ALA A 617 30.25 15.78 14.67
N SER A 618 31.31 14.96 14.62
CA SER A 618 32.64 15.43 14.19
C SER A 618 32.51 15.87 12.71
N LYS A 619 32.99 17.08 12.43
CA LYS A 619 32.99 17.63 11.05
C LYS A 619 34.29 17.32 10.29
N GLU A 620 35.22 16.61 10.92
CA GLU A 620 36.51 16.25 10.34
C GLU A 620 36.42 14.89 9.66
N ASN A 621 36.79 14.85 8.39
CA ASN A 621 36.87 13.62 7.57
C ASN A 621 35.62 12.73 7.61
N PRO A 622 34.40 13.23 7.38
CA PRO A 622 33.19 12.40 7.44
C PRO A 622 33.19 11.35 6.33
N ILE A 623 32.38 10.30 6.49
CA ILE A 623 31.83 9.59 5.34
C ILE A 623 30.80 10.54 4.70
N LEU A 624 30.95 10.84 3.43
CA LEU A 624 30.10 11.78 2.70
C LEU A 624 29.16 11.02 1.78
N LEU A 625 27.87 11.00 2.14
CA LEU A 625 26.81 10.54 1.26
C LEU A 625 26.55 11.64 0.23
N THR A 626 26.53 11.29 -1.05
CA THR A 626 26.31 12.27 -2.10
C THR A 626 25.26 11.81 -3.11
N GLY A 627 24.62 12.77 -3.74
CA GLY A 627 23.62 12.53 -4.77
C GLY A 627 23.21 13.82 -5.46
N HIS A 628 22.32 13.66 -6.43
CA HIS A 628 21.76 14.78 -7.16
C HIS A 628 20.22 14.70 -7.22
N PHE A 629 19.60 15.85 -7.38
CA PHE A 629 18.15 15.97 -7.48
C PHE A 629 17.67 16.60 -8.80
N ASP A 630 18.57 16.89 -9.70
CA ASP A 630 18.27 17.21 -11.08
C ASP A 630 18.09 15.95 -11.93
N VAL A 631 17.56 16.13 -13.13
CA VAL A 631 17.23 15.04 -14.06
C VAL A 631 17.37 15.52 -15.51
N VAL A 632 17.48 14.55 -16.43
CA VAL A 632 17.38 14.84 -17.87
C VAL A 632 15.94 15.01 -18.32
N GLU A 633 15.72 15.73 -19.43
CA GLU A 633 14.39 15.90 -20.03
C GLU A 633 13.85 14.55 -20.53
N PRO A 634 12.60 14.18 -20.23
CA PRO A 634 11.92 13.05 -20.87
C PRO A 634 11.51 13.38 -22.31
N GLU A 635 11.12 12.38 -23.08
CA GLU A 635 10.57 12.58 -24.42
C GLU A 635 9.30 13.45 -24.36
N PRO A 636 8.98 14.24 -25.40
CA PRO A 636 7.89 15.24 -25.34
C PRO A 636 6.50 14.67 -25.07
N ASP A 637 6.28 13.40 -25.39
CA ASP A 637 5.03 12.64 -25.19
C ASP A 637 5.06 11.76 -23.94
N ASP A 638 6.05 11.94 -23.05
CA ASP A 638 6.28 11.09 -21.90
C ASP A 638 5.81 11.74 -20.61
N SER A 639 5.05 11.00 -19.83
CA SER A 639 4.49 11.44 -18.54
C SER A 639 5.40 11.15 -17.34
N GLN A 640 6.71 11.00 -17.53
CA GLN A 640 7.64 10.55 -16.48
C GLN A 640 7.76 11.47 -15.24
N PHE A 641 7.26 12.70 -15.28
CA PHE A 641 7.11 13.51 -14.08
C PHE A 641 5.83 13.24 -13.28
N ILE A 642 5.05 12.25 -13.70
CA ILE A 642 3.92 11.71 -12.96
C ILE A 642 4.34 10.33 -12.43
N PRO A 643 4.91 10.26 -11.21
CA PRO A 643 5.41 9.00 -10.67
C PRO A 643 4.28 8.02 -10.43
N ARG A 644 4.56 6.74 -10.64
CA ARG A 644 3.62 5.65 -10.36
C ARG A 644 4.35 4.45 -9.78
N ILE A 645 3.64 3.69 -8.98
CA ILE A 645 4.10 2.39 -8.49
C ILE A 645 3.38 1.30 -9.29
N ASP A 646 4.14 0.32 -9.77
CA ASP A 646 3.65 -0.81 -10.51
C ASP A 646 4.39 -2.07 -10.07
N GLY A 647 3.67 -2.95 -9.36
CA GLY A 647 4.32 -4.07 -8.68
C GLY A 647 5.45 -3.60 -7.78
N ASP A 648 6.61 -4.19 -7.96
CA ASP A 648 7.81 -3.87 -7.18
C ASP A 648 8.58 -2.64 -7.70
N TYR A 649 7.99 -1.81 -8.58
CA TYR A 649 8.73 -0.70 -9.18
C TYR A 649 8.04 0.65 -9.01
N LEU A 650 8.84 1.66 -8.65
CA LEU A 650 8.49 3.07 -8.77
C LEU A 650 8.97 3.57 -10.14
N TRP A 651 8.04 4.01 -10.97
CA TRP A 651 8.30 4.55 -12.30
C TRP A 651 8.29 6.07 -12.29
N GLY A 652 9.17 6.66 -13.05
CA GLY A 652 9.22 8.11 -13.26
C GLY A 652 10.63 8.60 -13.55
N ARG A 653 10.77 9.79 -14.12
CA ARG A 653 12.05 10.44 -14.37
C ARG A 653 12.74 10.82 -13.04
N GLY A 654 13.94 10.30 -12.82
CA GLY A 654 14.64 10.40 -11.56
C GLY A 654 14.31 9.28 -10.55
N ALA A 655 13.44 8.33 -10.89
CA ALA A 655 13.15 7.21 -9.99
C ALA A 655 14.39 6.34 -9.75
N ALA A 656 15.13 5.98 -10.80
CA ALA A 656 16.36 5.20 -10.70
C ALA A 656 17.61 6.10 -10.60
N ASP A 657 17.53 7.32 -11.11
CA ASP A 657 18.65 8.27 -11.24
C ASP A 657 18.23 9.69 -10.83
N MET A 658 18.31 10.07 -9.53
CA MET A 658 18.51 9.20 -8.38
C MET A 658 17.66 9.66 -7.19
N LYS A 659 16.49 10.29 -7.48
CA LYS A 659 15.61 10.91 -6.46
C LYS A 659 15.12 9.93 -5.39
N THR A 660 15.04 8.60 -5.68
CA THR A 660 14.66 7.60 -4.67
C THR A 660 15.79 7.38 -3.65
N VAL A 661 17.04 7.34 -4.11
CA VAL A 661 18.19 7.25 -3.20
C VAL A 661 18.32 8.54 -2.37
N VAL A 662 18.12 9.71 -2.99
CA VAL A 662 18.07 11.00 -2.27
C VAL A 662 17.00 10.96 -1.19
N SER A 663 15.79 10.50 -1.49
CA SER A 663 14.71 10.37 -0.51
C SER A 663 15.07 9.41 0.63
N THR A 664 15.80 8.33 0.31
CA THR A 664 16.27 7.40 1.34
C THR A 664 17.26 8.08 2.29
N TYR A 665 18.18 8.88 1.76
CA TYR A 665 19.13 9.67 2.57
C TYR A 665 18.40 10.67 3.46
N LEU A 666 17.41 11.39 2.93
CA LEU A 666 16.66 12.40 3.69
C LEU A 666 15.88 11.77 4.86
N VAL A 667 15.16 10.67 4.61
CA VAL A 667 14.42 9.97 5.66
C VAL A 667 15.36 9.36 6.69
N TRP A 668 16.48 8.78 6.23
CA TRP A 668 17.49 8.22 7.13
C TRP A 668 18.12 9.30 8.02
N MET A 669 18.55 10.43 7.46
CA MET A 669 19.11 11.57 8.23
C MET A 669 18.12 12.08 9.28
N LYS A 670 16.84 12.25 8.90
CA LYS A 670 15.77 12.65 9.81
C LYS A 670 15.62 11.66 10.98
N ASP A 671 15.59 10.37 10.70
CA ASP A 671 15.39 9.35 11.73
C ASP A 671 16.60 9.26 12.67
N MET A 672 17.81 9.36 12.14
CA MET A 672 19.03 9.39 12.93
C MET A 672 19.09 10.63 13.86
N ALA A 673 18.64 11.79 13.39
CA ALA A 673 18.57 13.00 14.22
C ALA A 673 17.60 12.83 15.40
N LYS A 674 16.47 12.14 15.19
CA LYS A 674 15.46 11.88 16.24
C LYS A 674 15.90 10.85 17.27
N THR A 675 16.68 9.86 16.89
CA THR A 675 17.06 8.77 17.79
C THR A 675 18.17 9.13 18.79
N GLY A 676 18.70 10.33 18.71
CA GLY A 676 19.80 10.77 19.59
C GLY A 676 21.12 9.99 19.40
N VAL A 677 21.21 9.13 18.38
CA VAL A 677 22.45 8.47 17.92
C VAL A 677 23.30 9.49 17.13
N SER A 678 23.33 10.72 17.62
CA SER A 678 23.94 11.90 17.01
C SER A 678 25.47 11.91 16.99
N HIS A 679 26.10 10.72 17.09
CA HIS A 679 27.56 10.63 17.15
C HIS A 679 28.19 9.96 15.92
N THR A 680 27.40 9.70 14.87
CA THR A 680 27.98 9.18 13.63
C THR A 680 28.62 10.32 12.84
N ASN A 681 29.82 10.11 12.33
CA ASN A 681 30.51 11.06 11.48
C ASN A 681 30.18 10.83 9.99
N ILE A 682 28.88 10.92 9.68
CA ILE A 682 28.35 10.82 8.31
C ILE A 682 27.66 12.15 7.97
N ALA A 683 27.97 12.69 6.79
CA ALA A 683 27.39 13.91 6.27
C ALA A 683 26.67 13.65 4.93
N LEU A 684 25.74 14.51 4.55
CA LEU A 684 25.01 14.47 3.29
C LEU A 684 25.35 15.70 2.45
N MET A 685 25.64 15.51 1.16
CA MET A 685 25.83 16.58 0.20
C MET A 685 25.03 16.27 -1.08
N LEU A 686 24.10 17.14 -1.43
CA LEU A 686 23.26 16.99 -2.62
C LEU A 686 23.43 18.18 -3.57
N VAL A 687 23.43 17.91 -4.86
CA VAL A 687 23.62 18.92 -5.91
C VAL A 687 22.47 18.92 -6.93
N GLY A 688 22.22 20.05 -7.54
CA GLY A 688 21.16 20.22 -8.52
C GLY A 688 21.66 20.36 -9.95
N ASN A 689 22.81 19.78 -10.33
CA ASN A 689 23.36 19.92 -11.67
C ASN A 689 24.32 18.79 -12.11
N GLU A 690 24.12 17.57 -11.63
CA GLU A 690 24.95 16.43 -12.05
C GLU A 690 24.76 16.11 -13.53
N GLU A 691 23.53 16.16 -14.01
CA GLU A 691 23.10 15.72 -15.34
C GLU A 691 23.60 16.64 -16.48
N ASN A 692 24.03 17.84 -16.18
CA ASN A 692 24.63 18.73 -17.16
C ASN A 692 26.17 18.68 -17.16
N GLY A 693 26.77 17.81 -16.36
CA GLY A 693 28.18 17.51 -16.34
C GLY A 693 29.00 18.20 -15.27
N GLU A 694 28.39 18.92 -14.34
CA GLU A 694 29.03 19.64 -13.22
C GLU A 694 30.29 20.46 -13.63
N ALA A 695 30.58 21.49 -12.93
CA ALA A 695 31.80 22.31 -13.17
C ALA A 695 32.31 22.95 -11.88
N GLU A 696 33.52 23.48 -11.86
CA GLU A 696 34.11 24.15 -10.68
C GLU A 696 33.25 25.30 -10.10
N ALA A 697 32.42 25.93 -10.97
CA ALA A 697 31.54 27.00 -10.52
C ALA A 697 30.28 26.53 -9.82
N TRP A 698 29.86 25.27 -10.06
CA TRP A 698 28.59 24.71 -9.55
C TRP A 698 28.74 23.19 -9.34
N GLY A 699 27.92 22.61 -8.49
CA GLY A 699 27.87 21.17 -8.28
C GLY A 699 28.90 20.67 -7.27
N THR A 700 29.20 19.38 -7.35
CA THR A 700 30.08 18.68 -6.40
C THR A 700 31.45 19.31 -6.20
N PRO A 701 32.22 19.65 -7.25
CA PRO A 701 33.54 20.26 -7.06
C PRO A 701 33.45 21.62 -6.36
N HIS A 702 32.44 22.43 -6.68
CA HIS A 702 32.20 23.72 -6.02
C HIS A 702 31.94 23.56 -4.52
N LEU A 703 31.01 22.67 -4.16
CA LEU A 703 30.64 22.45 -2.75
C LEU A 703 31.80 21.86 -1.93
N LEU A 704 32.54 20.91 -2.49
CA LEU A 704 33.74 20.36 -1.85
C LEU A 704 34.77 21.44 -1.51
N LYS A 705 34.99 22.39 -2.43
CA LYS A 705 35.91 23.51 -2.27
C LYS A 705 35.39 24.53 -1.24
N GLU A 706 34.13 24.97 -1.37
CA GLU A 706 33.52 25.96 -0.47
C GLU A 706 33.42 25.46 0.98
N LEU A 707 33.24 24.16 1.17
CA LEU A 707 33.17 23.52 2.47
C LEU A 707 34.53 23.04 2.98
N ASN A 708 35.58 23.09 2.14
CA ASN A 708 36.91 22.53 2.41
C ASN A 708 36.83 21.08 2.92
N LEU A 709 35.95 20.27 2.31
CA LEU A 709 35.70 18.90 2.73
C LEU A 709 36.81 17.94 2.25
N LYS A 710 37.23 17.09 3.18
CA LYS A 710 38.15 15.96 2.90
C LYS A 710 37.53 14.68 3.47
N PRO A 711 36.52 14.12 2.80
CA PRO A 711 35.85 12.95 3.33
C PRO A 711 36.77 11.73 3.43
N SER A 712 36.59 10.93 4.47
CA SER A 712 37.25 9.62 4.61
C SER A 712 36.83 8.64 3.52
N LEU A 713 35.58 8.76 3.09
CA LEU A 713 35.02 8.04 1.95
C LEU A 713 33.92 8.90 1.31
N PHE A 714 33.97 9.04 0.03
CA PHE A 714 32.92 9.67 -0.78
C PHE A 714 32.02 8.56 -1.34
N ILE A 715 30.74 8.56 -1.01
CA ILE A 715 29.75 7.58 -1.49
C ILE A 715 28.83 8.28 -2.47
N ALA A 716 29.02 8.04 -3.78
CA ALA A 716 28.07 8.46 -4.79
C ALA A 716 26.88 7.49 -4.80
N GLY A 717 25.69 8.00 -4.49
CA GLY A 717 24.48 7.20 -4.27
C GLY A 717 23.79 6.71 -5.54
N GLU A 718 24.50 6.67 -6.64
CA GLU A 718 23.99 6.16 -7.92
C GLU A 718 23.62 4.69 -7.85
N ARG A 719 22.62 4.29 -8.65
CA ARG A 719 22.19 2.89 -8.68
C ARG A 719 23.33 1.95 -8.98
N THR A 720 23.42 0.85 -8.27
CA THR A 720 24.43 -0.21 -8.50
C THR A 720 23.84 -1.62 -8.59
N GLY A 721 22.54 -1.77 -8.40
CA GLY A 721 21.76 -2.94 -8.81
C GLY A 721 21.36 -2.83 -10.27
N GLU A 722 22.26 -3.23 -11.19
CA GLU A 722 22.15 -2.99 -12.64
C GLU A 722 21.14 -3.91 -13.34
N ARG A 723 20.75 -5.04 -12.73
CA ARG A 723 19.71 -5.96 -13.25
C ARG A 723 18.31 -5.49 -12.88
N GLY A 724 18.19 -4.51 -11.97
CA GLY A 724 16.94 -3.90 -11.58
C GLY A 724 16.05 -4.71 -10.64
N SER A 725 16.60 -5.78 -10.05
CA SER A 725 15.88 -6.64 -9.08
C SER A 725 16.75 -7.16 -7.94
N GLU A 726 17.92 -6.56 -7.74
CA GLU A 726 18.81 -6.87 -6.63
C GLU A 726 18.33 -6.19 -5.35
N LEU A 727 18.30 -6.93 -4.23
CA LEU A 727 18.03 -6.35 -2.91
C LEU A 727 19.18 -5.47 -2.41
N PHE A 728 20.42 -5.80 -2.79
CA PHE A 728 21.63 -5.06 -2.46
C PHE A 728 22.38 -4.73 -3.74
N GLY A 729 22.67 -3.46 -3.94
CA GLY A 729 23.56 -3.00 -5.00
C GLY A 729 25.03 -3.37 -4.72
N GLU A 730 25.82 -3.44 -5.76
CA GLU A 730 27.27 -3.68 -5.63
C GLU A 730 27.97 -2.44 -5.08
N ILE A 731 29.00 -2.62 -4.27
CA ILE A 731 29.91 -1.54 -3.87
C ILE A 731 30.96 -1.40 -4.98
N CYS A 732 30.75 -0.41 -5.86
CA CYS A 732 31.67 -0.20 -6.98
C CYS A 732 32.87 0.63 -6.52
N VAL A 733 34.00 -0.01 -6.40
CA VAL A 733 35.25 0.60 -5.93
C VAL A 733 36.07 1.27 -7.03
N GLU A 734 35.74 1.02 -8.30
CA GLU A 734 36.25 1.72 -9.46
C GLU A 734 35.12 2.40 -10.23
N ASN A 735 35.34 3.63 -10.69
CA ASN A 735 34.37 4.40 -11.47
C ASN A 735 35.03 5.07 -12.65
N ARG A 736 34.36 5.08 -13.80
CA ARG A 736 34.88 5.73 -15.04
C ARG A 736 34.90 7.24 -14.88
N GLY A 737 35.94 7.85 -15.48
CA GLY A 737 36.05 9.28 -15.75
C GLY A 737 35.25 9.71 -16.97
N VAL A 738 35.21 11.00 -17.19
CA VAL A 738 34.55 11.63 -18.36
C VAL A 738 35.44 12.66 -19.00
N MET A 739 35.59 12.57 -20.33
CA MET A 739 36.18 13.61 -21.11
C MET A 739 35.25 13.97 -22.26
N ARG A 740 34.91 15.26 -22.37
CA ARG A 740 34.10 15.80 -23.47
C ARG A 740 34.82 16.93 -24.12
N PHE A 741 34.87 16.90 -25.42
CA PHE A 741 35.46 17.98 -26.19
C PHE A 741 34.94 18.02 -27.63
N ASP A 742 35.06 19.21 -28.23
CA ASP A 742 34.72 19.44 -29.60
C ASP A 742 35.99 19.63 -30.42
N VAL A 743 36.04 19.06 -31.60
CA VAL A 743 37.05 19.39 -32.62
C VAL A 743 36.41 20.26 -33.68
N ILE A 744 36.95 21.47 -33.80
CA ILE A 744 36.39 22.53 -34.64
C ILE A 744 37.26 22.73 -35.87
N ALA A 745 36.65 22.65 -37.01
CA ALA A 745 37.27 22.98 -38.31
C ALA A 745 36.70 24.34 -38.79
N ARG A 746 37.60 25.27 -39.16
CA ARG A 746 37.20 26.55 -39.72
C ARG A 746 37.51 26.63 -41.20
N GLY A 747 36.63 27.29 -41.94
CA GLY A 747 36.74 27.51 -43.38
C GLY A 747 36.17 28.86 -43.82
N ALA A 748 36.18 29.10 -45.09
CA ALA A 748 35.59 30.30 -45.71
C ALA A 748 34.14 29.99 -46.17
N LYS A 749 33.20 30.86 -45.80
CA LYS A 749 31.85 30.79 -46.34
C LYS A 749 31.89 31.29 -47.80
N GLY A 750 31.37 30.50 -48.70
CA GLY A 750 31.36 30.84 -50.14
C GLY A 750 30.33 30.02 -50.90
N HIS A 751 30.32 30.21 -52.25
CA HIS A 751 29.45 29.44 -53.13
C HIS A 751 30.05 28.04 -53.37
N SER A 752 29.26 26.98 -53.12
CA SER A 752 29.72 25.57 -53.15
C SER A 752 30.27 25.11 -54.53
N GLY A 753 29.90 25.79 -55.62
CA GLY A 753 30.42 25.50 -56.98
C GLY A 753 31.70 26.21 -57.32
N VAL A 754 32.32 26.97 -56.40
CA VAL A 754 33.59 27.68 -56.67
C VAL A 754 34.77 26.85 -56.20
N ALA A 755 35.72 26.58 -57.07
CA ALA A 755 36.91 25.81 -56.73
C ALA A 755 37.76 26.51 -55.64
N GLY A 756 38.25 25.73 -54.66
CA GLY A 756 39.10 26.21 -53.55
C GLY A 756 38.35 26.44 -52.24
N THR A 757 37.06 26.24 -52.18
CA THR A 757 36.31 26.16 -50.88
C THR A 757 36.49 24.75 -50.30
N GLY A 758 37.19 24.62 -49.16
CA GLY A 758 37.45 23.34 -48.55
C GLY A 758 36.19 22.67 -48.01
N ASP A 759 36.11 21.36 -48.15
CA ASP A 759 35.00 20.56 -47.50
C ASP A 759 35.32 20.29 -46.04
N LEU A 760 34.63 21.01 -45.13
CA LEU A 760 34.78 20.84 -43.69
C LEU A 760 34.27 19.50 -43.23
N SER A 761 33.30 18.88 -43.93
CA SER A 761 32.78 17.58 -43.60
C SER A 761 33.85 16.50 -43.79
N GLU A 762 34.55 16.54 -44.92
CA GLU A 762 35.64 15.60 -45.22
C GLU A 762 36.80 15.78 -44.22
N LYS A 763 37.12 17.04 -43.87
CA LYS A 763 38.16 17.35 -42.89
C LYS A 763 37.83 16.77 -41.51
N LEU A 764 36.56 16.88 -41.02
CA LEU A 764 36.16 16.32 -39.74
C LEU A 764 36.01 14.81 -39.76
N ILE A 765 35.59 14.18 -40.87
CA ILE A 765 35.58 12.73 -41.03
C ILE A 765 37.01 12.16 -40.98
N SER A 766 37.97 12.83 -41.63
CA SER A 766 39.38 12.48 -41.58
C SER A 766 39.94 12.63 -40.14
N ALA A 767 39.58 13.73 -39.47
CA ALA A 767 39.94 13.94 -38.06
C ALA A 767 39.38 12.84 -37.14
N ARG A 768 38.14 12.43 -37.32
CA ARG A 768 37.54 11.31 -36.57
C ARG A 768 38.35 10.01 -36.73
N SER A 769 38.80 9.70 -37.93
CA SER A 769 39.59 8.50 -38.20
C SER A 769 40.94 8.54 -37.50
N SER A 770 41.66 9.68 -37.58
CA SER A 770 42.96 9.86 -36.92
C SER A 770 42.83 9.87 -35.38
N LEU A 771 41.78 10.48 -34.85
CA LEU A 771 41.47 10.46 -33.40
C LEU A 771 41.22 9.03 -32.89
N ASN A 772 40.54 8.19 -33.66
CA ASN A 772 40.38 6.78 -33.29
C ASN A 772 41.73 6.04 -33.16
N GLU A 773 42.72 6.38 -34.02
CA GLU A 773 44.05 5.81 -33.89
C GLU A 773 44.80 6.31 -32.65
N ILE A 774 44.62 7.59 -32.31
CA ILE A 774 45.16 8.16 -31.07
C ILE A 774 44.52 7.48 -29.87
N PHE A 775 43.19 7.33 -29.87
CA PHE A 775 42.47 6.65 -28.79
C PHE A 775 42.91 5.19 -28.62
N ALA A 776 43.12 4.46 -29.71
CA ALA A 776 43.64 3.09 -29.67
C ALA A 776 45.03 2.94 -29.04
N LYS A 777 45.84 4.03 -29.04
CA LYS A 777 47.16 4.04 -28.43
C LYS A 777 47.17 4.43 -26.95
N HIS A 778 46.20 5.25 -26.53
CA HIS A 778 46.19 5.87 -25.21
C HIS A 778 45.09 5.35 -24.29
N LEU A 779 44.10 4.62 -24.83
CA LEU A 779 42.98 4.07 -24.07
C LEU A 779 42.98 2.54 -24.12
N THR A 780 42.57 1.94 -23.02
CA THR A 780 42.28 0.51 -22.92
C THR A 780 40.90 0.24 -23.54
N LEU A 781 40.82 0.12 -24.87
CA LEU A 781 39.57 -0.07 -25.61
C LEU A 781 39.09 -1.53 -25.68
N LYS A 782 39.91 -2.49 -25.22
CA LYS A 782 39.58 -3.91 -25.16
C LYS A 782 40.17 -4.54 -23.90
N SER A 783 39.37 -5.25 -23.16
CA SER A 783 39.77 -6.07 -22.01
C SER A 783 39.01 -7.38 -21.98
N SER A 784 39.57 -8.40 -21.36
CA SER A 784 38.97 -9.74 -21.25
C SER A 784 37.78 -9.77 -20.30
N ASP A 785 37.71 -8.85 -19.33
CA ASP A 785 36.65 -8.73 -18.30
C ASP A 785 35.62 -7.65 -18.66
N GLY A 786 35.73 -7.00 -19.82
CA GLY A 786 34.82 -5.91 -20.24
C GLY A 786 35.07 -4.58 -19.54
N TRP A 787 36.04 -4.46 -18.61
CA TRP A 787 36.42 -3.23 -17.95
C TRP A 787 37.39 -2.45 -18.86
N GLN A 788 36.80 -1.56 -19.64
CA GLN A 788 37.50 -0.84 -20.69
C GLN A 788 36.95 0.57 -20.87
N SER A 789 37.80 1.47 -21.43
CA SER A 789 37.37 2.80 -21.83
C SER A 789 36.51 2.73 -23.08
N GLN A 790 35.65 3.73 -23.25
CA GLN A 790 34.80 3.90 -24.42
C GLN A 790 34.97 5.29 -25.01
N ALA A 791 35.13 5.38 -26.31
CA ALA A 791 35.14 6.64 -27.04
C ALA A 791 33.96 6.66 -28.03
N LYS A 792 33.20 7.74 -28.04
CA LYS A 792 32.06 7.95 -28.94
C LYS A 792 32.16 9.30 -29.64
N PHE A 793 31.55 9.37 -30.79
CA PHE A 793 31.40 10.59 -31.59
C PHE A 793 29.90 10.89 -31.71
N PRO A 794 29.30 11.59 -30.73
CA PRO A 794 27.86 11.83 -30.67
C PRO A 794 27.30 12.56 -31.87
N PHE A 795 28.04 13.49 -32.42
CA PHE A 795 27.60 14.29 -33.58
C PHE A 795 28.72 14.82 -34.43
N ILE A 796 28.42 15.08 -35.71
CA ILE A 796 29.16 15.94 -36.64
C ILE A 796 28.16 16.97 -37.14
N ASN A 797 28.49 18.25 -37.00
CA ASN A 797 27.63 19.33 -37.49
C ASN A 797 28.39 20.23 -38.42
N VAL A 798 27.99 20.30 -39.69
CA VAL A 798 28.61 21.13 -40.73
C VAL A 798 27.51 21.75 -41.60
N GLY A 799 27.43 23.07 -41.60
CA GLY A 799 26.43 23.82 -42.38
C GLY A 799 25.01 23.72 -41.83
N VAL A 800 24.02 23.98 -42.66
CA VAL A 800 22.60 24.00 -42.31
C VAL A 800 21.87 23.04 -43.26
N PRO A 801 21.08 22.10 -42.74
CA PRO A 801 20.28 21.18 -43.56
C PRO A 801 19.40 21.96 -44.56
N GLY A 802 19.37 21.47 -45.83
CA GLY A 802 18.61 22.10 -46.91
C GLY A 802 19.31 23.26 -47.64
N VAL A 803 20.48 23.72 -47.20
CA VAL A 803 21.29 24.74 -47.87
C VAL A 803 22.45 24.11 -48.63
N TYR A 804 22.33 23.93 -49.92
CA TYR A 804 23.29 23.18 -50.75
C TYR A 804 24.28 24.07 -51.48
N ASN A 805 23.95 25.35 -51.68
CA ASN A 805 24.69 26.27 -52.54
C ASN A 805 25.73 27.12 -51.79
N THR A 806 25.90 26.88 -50.48
CA THR A 806 26.81 27.65 -49.66
C THR A 806 27.69 26.70 -48.80
N THR A 807 29.01 26.94 -48.78
CA THR A 807 29.92 26.23 -47.86
C THR A 807 29.81 26.76 -46.44
N ALA A 808 30.02 25.90 -45.47
CA ALA A 808 30.03 26.28 -44.06
C ALA A 808 31.33 27.03 -43.69
N ALA A 809 31.23 28.03 -42.80
CA ALA A 809 32.39 28.69 -42.22
C ALA A 809 33.00 27.92 -41.03
N GLU A 810 32.21 27.06 -40.40
CA GLU A 810 32.64 26.25 -39.27
C GLU A 810 31.95 24.89 -39.34
N GLY A 811 32.67 23.88 -38.86
CA GLY A 811 32.13 22.55 -38.60
C GLY A 811 32.62 22.03 -37.26
N VAL A 812 31.84 21.24 -36.57
CA VAL A 812 32.11 20.74 -35.23
C VAL A 812 31.93 19.22 -35.18
N LEU A 813 32.88 18.51 -34.61
CA LEU A 813 32.86 17.09 -34.29
C LEU A 813 32.86 16.96 -32.76
N GLY A 814 31.78 16.45 -32.18
CA GLY A 814 31.67 16.21 -30.75
C GLY A 814 32.25 14.85 -30.38
N ILE A 815 33.00 14.81 -29.27
CA ILE A 815 33.62 13.59 -28.72
C ILE A 815 33.30 13.41 -27.24
N GLU A 816 32.94 12.21 -26.86
CA GLU A 816 32.79 11.79 -25.47
C GLU A 816 33.64 10.55 -25.22
N ILE A 817 34.44 10.57 -24.17
CA ILE A 817 35.22 9.44 -23.67
C ILE A 817 34.84 9.13 -22.25
N ARG A 818 34.54 7.85 -21.96
CA ARG A 818 34.34 7.29 -20.63
C ARG A 818 35.56 6.44 -20.29
N SER A 819 36.50 7.00 -19.52
CA SER A 819 37.78 6.37 -19.23
C SER A 819 37.77 5.49 -17.98
N ILE A 820 38.49 4.37 -17.98
CA ILE A 820 38.80 3.64 -16.75
C ILE A 820 39.91 4.36 -15.97
N PRO A 821 40.07 4.12 -14.65
CA PRO A 821 41.08 4.80 -13.81
C PRO A 821 42.53 4.60 -14.26
N GLN A 822 42.79 3.55 -15.01
CA GLN A 822 44.13 3.20 -15.51
C GLN A 822 44.56 4.04 -16.72
N ASP A 823 43.60 4.71 -17.39
CA ASP A 823 43.87 5.54 -18.59
C ASP A 823 43.98 7.02 -18.20
N ASP A 824 45.07 7.66 -18.55
CA ASP A 824 45.35 9.06 -18.23
C ASP A 824 44.74 10.04 -19.24
N MET A 825 43.71 10.73 -18.83
CA MET A 825 42.99 11.69 -19.68
C MET A 825 43.78 12.97 -19.94
N PHE A 826 44.68 13.39 -19.05
CA PHE A 826 45.50 14.56 -19.24
C PHE A 826 46.53 14.32 -20.33
N LYS A 827 47.16 13.14 -20.34
CA LYS A 827 48.08 12.75 -21.40
C LYS A 827 47.38 12.60 -22.75
N LEU A 828 46.15 12.06 -22.74
CA LEU A 828 45.34 11.96 -23.96
C LEU A 828 45.02 13.35 -24.52
N LYS A 829 44.66 14.31 -23.63
CA LYS A 829 44.40 15.69 -24.00
C LYS A 829 45.57 16.28 -24.78
N ASP A 830 46.78 16.17 -24.22
CA ASP A 830 47.99 16.73 -24.85
C ASP A 830 48.18 16.18 -26.28
N GLU A 831 47.93 14.90 -26.49
CA GLU A 831 48.07 14.28 -27.83
C GLU A 831 46.97 14.73 -28.79
N VAL A 832 45.73 14.95 -28.28
CA VAL A 832 44.62 15.49 -29.10
C VAL A 832 44.91 16.95 -29.51
N GLU A 833 45.36 17.79 -28.57
CA GLU A 833 45.71 19.19 -28.85
C GLU A 833 46.82 19.30 -29.88
N LYS A 834 47.87 18.51 -29.73
CA LYS A 834 48.95 18.43 -30.67
C LYS A 834 48.50 17.98 -32.06
N TYR A 835 47.62 17.00 -32.14
CA TYR A 835 47.04 16.58 -33.42
C TYR A 835 46.24 17.70 -34.07
N CYS A 836 45.38 18.36 -33.29
CA CYS A 836 44.55 19.47 -33.79
C CYS A 836 45.37 20.63 -34.29
N GLU A 837 46.40 21.05 -33.55
CA GLU A 837 47.32 22.13 -33.93
C GLU A 837 48.00 21.83 -35.28
N VAL A 838 48.59 20.65 -35.46
CA VAL A 838 49.29 20.23 -36.69
C VAL A 838 48.36 20.22 -37.91
N ASN A 839 47.04 19.90 -37.69
CA ASN A 839 46.05 19.78 -38.78
C ASN A 839 45.18 21.04 -38.96
N GLY A 840 45.50 22.15 -38.31
CA GLY A 840 44.72 23.39 -38.37
C GLY A 840 43.27 23.21 -37.90
N LEU A 841 43.09 22.49 -36.80
CA LEU A 841 41.87 22.29 -36.07
C LEU A 841 42.00 22.93 -34.70
N GLU A 842 40.87 23.21 -34.04
CA GLU A 842 40.80 23.67 -32.64
C GLU A 842 40.16 22.57 -31.80
N ALA A 843 40.78 22.20 -30.69
CA ALA A 843 40.18 21.33 -29.69
C ALA A 843 39.66 22.18 -28.54
N ARG A 844 38.36 22.02 -28.17
CA ARG A 844 37.74 22.73 -27.08
C ARG A 844 37.19 21.73 -26.07
N PHE A 845 37.86 21.59 -24.93
CA PHE A 845 37.48 20.70 -23.85
C PHE A 845 36.44 21.37 -22.94
N SER A 846 35.34 20.69 -22.69
CA SER A 846 34.26 21.11 -21.80
C SER A 846 34.28 20.36 -20.46
N VAL A 847 34.66 19.07 -20.47
CA VAL A 847 34.78 18.23 -19.27
C VAL A 847 36.05 17.40 -19.42
N MET A 848 36.81 17.26 -18.31
CA MET A 848 38.03 16.47 -18.32
C MET A 848 38.39 15.96 -16.93
N GLU A 849 38.06 14.69 -16.68
CA GLU A 849 38.22 14.07 -15.37
C GLU A 849 38.61 12.60 -15.52
N ASN A 850 39.67 12.22 -14.78
CA ASN A 850 40.10 10.85 -14.74
C ASN A 850 39.08 9.95 -14.01
N GLY A 851 39.08 8.67 -14.32
CA GLY A 851 38.42 7.66 -13.51
C GLY A 851 39.06 7.58 -12.12
N VAL A 852 38.34 7.09 -11.15
CA VAL A 852 38.81 6.93 -9.76
C VAL A 852 38.76 5.46 -9.35
N ALA A 853 39.71 5.09 -8.46
CA ALA A 853 39.78 3.80 -7.80
C ALA A 853 40.02 4.00 -6.29
N CYS A 854 39.13 3.49 -5.47
CA CYS A 854 39.24 3.56 -4.02
C CYS A 854 40.30 2.58 -3.49
N ASP A 855 41.10 3.02 -2.53
CA ASP A 855 42.04 2.12 -1.86
C ASP A 855 41.30 1.01 -1.11
N ALA A 856 41.59 -0.24 -1.44
CA ALA A 856 41.00 -1.42 -0.77
C ALA A 856 41.28 -1.47 0.75
N ASN A 857 42.28 -0.74 1.23
CA ASN A 857 42.62 -0.64 2.64
C ASN A 857 41.90 0.52 3.37
N ASN A 858 41.14 1.34 2.65
CA ASN A 858 40.41 2.47 3.27
C ASN A 858 39.52 1.98 4.42
N PRO A 859 39.70 2.53 5.66
CA PRO A 859 38.93 2.07 6.82
C PRO A 859 37.42 2.28 6.68
N ALA A 860 37.00 3.38 6.03
CA ALA A 860 35.57 3.69 5.82
C ALA A 860 34.94 2.77 4.76
N LEU A 861 35.70 2.36 3.74
CA LEU A 861 35.26 1.31 2.80
C LEU A 861 35.06 -0.03 3.52
N LYS A 862 35.96 -0.40 4.42
CA LYS A 862 35.83 -1.63 5.22
C LYS A 862 34.61 -1.57 6.14
N ALA A 863 34.33 -0.41 6.72
CA ALA A 863 33.13 -0.20 7.54
C ALA A 863 31.84 -0.34 6.68
N LEU A 864 31.83 0.22 5.46
CA LEU A 864 30.69 0.07 4.55
C LEU A 864 30.46 -1.40 4.15
N ILE A 865 31.52 -2.11 3.78
CA ILE A 865 31.44 -3.56 3.45
C ILE A 865 30.89 -4.36 4.62
N ALA A 866 31.36 -4.09 5.84
CA ALA A 866 30.87 -4.74 7.06
C ALA A 866 29.39 -4.40 7.33
N ALA A 867 28.97 -3.15 7.13
CA ALA A 867 27.59 -2.72 7.31
C ALA A 867 26.62 -3.45 6.34
N VAL A 868 26.99 -3.52 5.07
CA VAL A 868 26.20 -4.27 4.06
C VAL A 868 26.12 -5.74 4.39
N LYS A 869 27.22 -6.35 4.85
CA LYS A 869 27.24 -7.75 5.31
C LYS A 869 26.33 -7.98 6.50
N GLN A 870 26.30 -7.08 7.47
CA GLN A 870 25.40 -7.18 8.64
C GLN A 870 23.93 -7.04 8.19
N ALA A 871 23.61 -6.03 7.41
CA ALA A 871 22.25 -5.78 6.90
C ALA A 871 21.71 -6.91 6.03
N SER A 872 22.59 -7.66 5.34
CA SER A 872 22.22 -8.80 4.49
C SER A 872 22.13 -10.14 5.23
N GLY A 873 22.20 -10.14 6.56
CA GLY A 873 22.19 -11.37 7.36
C GLY A 873 23.47 -12.20 7.23
N GLY A 874 24.61 -11.54 7.06
CA GLY A 874 25.94 -12.15 6.98
C GLY A 874 26.41 -12.54 5.57
N LYS A 875 25.66 -12.22 4.53
CA LYS A 875 26.12 -12.42 3.14
C LYS A 875 27.23 -11.45 2.79
N GLU A 876 28.24 -11.91 2.06
CA GLU A 876 29.32 -11.04 1.62
C GLU A 876 28.82 -9.96 0.68
N ALA A 877 29.26 -8.72 0.91
CA ALA A 877 28.98 -7.62 0.02
C ALA A 877 29.62 -7.85 -1.36
N LYS A 878 28.90 -7.60 -2.41
CA LYS A 878 29.43 -7.67 -3.78
C LYS A 878 30.26 -6.44 -4.08
N ILE A 879 31.47 -6.64 -4.54
CA ILE A 879 32.37 -5.58 -5.00
C ILE A 879 32.34 -5.52 -6.53
N GLY A 880 32.12 -4.33 -7.06
CA GLY A 880 31.96 -4.12 -8.50
C GLY A 880 32.72 -2.91 -9.04
N LYS A 881 32.42 -2.57 -10.30
CA LYS A 881 32.97 -1.44 -11.03
C LYS A 881 31.84 -0.69 -11.74
N LYS A 882 31.80 0.65 -11.67
CA LYS A 882 30.74 1.45 -12.27
C LYS A 882 31.09 1.89 -13.68
N LEU A 883 30.23 1.51 -14.63
CA LEU A 883 30.42 1.83 -16.06
C LEU A 883 30.07 3.29 -16.40
N ALA A 884 29.07 3.88 -15.74
CA ALA A 884 28.71 5.29 -15.92
C ALA A 884 29.71 6.20 -15.16
N GLY A 885 29.95 7.40 -15.65
CA GLY A 885 30.61 8.43 -14.84
C GLY A 885 29.65 8.96 -13.77
N THR A 886 30.13 9.23 -12.58
CA THR A 886 29.35 9.77 -11.45
C THR A 886 30.13 10.88 -10.74
N SER A 887 29.51 11.62 -9.83
CA SER A 887 30.18 12.63 -9.01
C SER A 887 31.34 12.06 -8.16
N GLY A 888 31.47 10.74 -8.06
CA GLY A 888 32.62 10.07 -7.41
C GLY A 888 33.98 10.46 -7.98
N ARG A 889 34.04 10.90 -9.23
CA ARG A 889 35.25 11.38 -9.93
C ARG A 889 35.85 12.65 -9.27
N PHE A 890 35.06 13.40 -8.54
CA PHE A 890 35.52 14.63 -7.86
C PHE A 890 36.06 14.36 -6.44
N ALA A 891 36.04 13.12 -5.97
CA ALA A 891 36.45 12.79 -4.61
C ALA A 891 37.91 13.16 -4.33
N PRO A 892 38.21 13.95 -3.32
CA PRO A 892 39.57 14.30 -2.95
C PRO A 892 40.43 13.05 -2.70
N GLY A 893 41.56 12.94 -3.38
CA GLY A 893 42.45 11.79 -3.27
C GLY A 893 41.90 10.47 -3.85
N GLY A 894 40.84 10.52 -4.65
CA GLY A 894 40.24 9.35 -5.30
C GLY A 894 39.53 8.36 -4.36
N GLN A 895 39.30 8.74 -3.10
CA GLN A 895 38.65 7.85 -2.12
C GLN A 895 37.12 7.88 -2.28
N ALA A 896 36.66 7.28 -3.37
CA ALA A 896 35.23 7.20 -3.71
C ALA A 896 34.77 5.79 -4.03
N VAL A 897 33.52 5.52 -3.69
CA VAL A 897 32.76 4.37 -4.17
C VAL A 897 31.43 4.84 -4.75
N VAL A 898 30.91 4.07 -5.69
CA VAL A 898 29.52 4.22 -6.12
C VAL A 898 28.72 3.10 -5.46
N TRP A 899 27.71 3.47 -4.70
CA TRP A 899 26.88 2.50 -3.98
C TRP A 899 25.49 3.05 -3.80
N GLY A 900 24.51 2.36 -4.36
CA GLY A 900 23.10 2.73 -4.30
C GLY A 900 22.17 1.54 -4.45
N GLN A 901 20.95 1.83 -4.73
CA GLN A 901 19.84 0.89 -4.82
C GLN A 901 19.75 0.27 -6.23
N SER A 902 18.67 -0.46 -6.51
CA SER A 902 18.46 -1.13 -7.78
C SER A 902 17.42 -0.40 -8.63
N GLY A 903 17.66 -0.35 -9.94
CA GLY A 903 16.75 0.28 -10.88
C GLY A 903 17.14 0.02 -12.33
N LEU A 904 16.27 0.36 -13.25
CA LEU A 904 16.45 0.17 -14.69
C LEU A 904 16.11 1.45 -15.46
N GLY A 905 16.66 1.54 -16.67
CA GLY A 905 16.31 2.54 -17.67
C GLY A 905 16.62 4.00 -17.31
N PRO A 906 17.75 4.35 -16.64
CA PRO A 906 18.08 5.75 -16.45
C PRO A 906 18.12 6.45 -17.80
N HIS A 907 17.59 7.66 -17.89
CA HIS A 907 17.44 8.47 -19.13
C HIS A 907 16.50 7.87 -20.20
N ALA A 908 15.91 6.70 -19.99
CA ALA A 908 14.99 6.06 -20.93
C ALA A 908 13.52 6.25 -20.52
N LYS A 909 12.59 5.96 -21.45
CA LYS A 909 11.13 6.01 -21.19
C LYS A 909 10.68 5.07 -20.10
N ASP A 910 11.36 3.98 -19.89
CA ASP A 910 11.05 2.92 -18.95
C ASP A 910 11.84 3.03 -17.64
N GLU A 911 12.28 4.23 -17.29
CA GLU A 911 13.00 4.48 -16.04
C GLU A 911 12.15 4.08 -14.83
N ARG A 912 12.71 3.19 -14.01
CA ARG A 912 12.05 2.67 -12.83
C ARG A 912 13.02 2.22 -11.74
N HIS A 913 12.60 2.39 -10.50
CA HIS A 913 13.34 1.98 -9.31
C HIS A 913 12.74 0.70 -8.72
N TYR A 914 13.60 -0.26 -8.30
CA TYR A 914 13.17 -1.50 -7.65
C TYR A 914 12.96 -1.26 -6.15
N ILE A 915 11.71 -1.19 -5.74
CA ILE A 915 11.29 -0.81 -4.39
C ILE A 915 11.85 -1.73 -3.30
N PRO A 916 11.88 -3.08 -3.46
CA PRO A 916 12.43 -3.95 -2.42
C PRO A 916 13.91 -3.72 -2.10
N SER A 917 14.66 -2.93 -2.89
CA SER A 917 16.04 -2.56 -2.58
C SER A 917 16.15 -1.40 -1.57
N ILE A 918 15.08 -0.69 -1.28
CA ILE A 918 15.07 0.49 -0.39
C ILE A 918 15.38 0.09 1.06
N GLU A 919 14.62 -0.84 1.61
CA GLU A 919 14.77 -1.26 3.01
C GLU A 919 16.16 -1.86 3.31
N PRO A 920 16.71 -2.78 2.50
CA PRO A 920 18.07 -3.27 2.68
C PRO A 920 19.14 -2.17 2.66
N TYR A 921 18.98 -1.18 1.78
CA TYR A 921 19.88 -0.03 1.72
C TYR A 921 19.77 0.85 2.96
N TYR A 922 18.55 1.17 3.38
CA TYR A 922 18.29 1.91 4.63
C TYR A 922 18.88 1.21 5.86
N LYS A 923 18.69 -0.13 5.96
CA LYS A 923 19.31 -0.94 7.02
C LYS A 923 20.84 -0.90 6.98
N SER A 924 21.41 -0.93 5.79
CA SER A 924 22.87 -0.84 5.63
C SER A 924 23.41 0.51 6.12
N LEU A 925 22.69 1.61 5.88
CA LEU A 925 23.05 2.94 6.42
C LEU A 925 22.98 2.96 7.96
N ASN A 926 21.99 2.30 8.57
CA ASN A 926 21.92 2.17 10.04
C ASN A 926 23.11 1.40 10.60
N GLU A 927 23.51 0.30 9.97
CA GLU A 927 24.69 -0.47 10.39
C GLU A 927 25.99 0.32 10.16
N LEU A 928 26.09 1.08 9.07
CA LEU A 928 27.24 1.96 8.81
C LEU A 928 27.37 3.02 9.91
N ALA A 929 26.27 3.65 10.33
CA ALA A 929 26.27 4.64 11.40
C ALA A 929 26.73 4.08 12.76
N LYS A 930 26.49 2.81 13.03
CA LYS A 930 26.99 2.13 14.25
C LYS A 930 28.51 1.88 14.20
N LEU A 931 29.02 1.61 13.01
CA LEU A 931 30.43 1.28 12.79
C LEU A 931 31.32 2.51 12.60
N TRP A 932 30.75 3.65 12.19
CA TRP A 932 31.47 4.89 11.90
C TRP A 932 31.01 6.02 12.82
N LYS A 933 31.80 6.29 13.88
CA LYS A 933 31.49 7.28 14.93
C LYS A 933 32.37 8.50 14.83
#